data_dedfb7551b6f7fadb83874a427214274
#
_entry.id   dedfb7551b6f7fadb83874a427214274
#
_cell.length_a   1.000
_cell.length_b   1.000
_cell.length_c   1.000
_cell.angle_alpha   90.00
_cell.angle_beta   90.00
_cell.angle_gamma   90.00
#
_symmetry.space_group_name_H-M   'P 1'
#
loop_
_entity.id
_entity.type
_entity.pdbx_description
1 polymer ?
#
loop_
_entity_poly.entity_id
_entity_poly.type
_entity_poly.pdbx_seq_one_letter_code
_entity_poly.pdbx_strand_id
1 'polypeptide(L)'
;MSAADLSALSPIKGYRLFKQIARFPDLLPQMRSTFLDVLVERGVLAREDLPGIVSRALAADGVPETDASRAEYTETVIDLMFASLLTPEEVENWVNLVRKRDRCQELGRAVSTEHTKPEVIWKALREFCDIPKGELYISREEAEGIRVALLSHYISSQLPFIGIAKNHVTIRDIDTVLEHTIGHVRYPGKLGGKSAGMIVAQKILLPILSERDPDFEKYITVPDTWYLSSGVMSDFIDRNHFYGFHTHKYRDRDAIDEEYQRVGGLFEKASFPPDVLEDFRGLMRQIGEHPIIVRSSSYLEDSFGLAFSGKYQSIFLANQGDEDTRLAAFVHGVKTVLASMYGPDPIIYRRDHGLLDYNERMAMIVQKVVGRRHGDWHFPLAAGVLYSNNSWAWNPRIRKSDGLVRLVFGLGTRAVDRVGGDYPRMIPLSHPTLRPEVTPEQISKYSQKMVDAINLRTGQLETIDFRSLAGEAPHPDLYLAVSLTGDGEMKAPLFRTQELPPSSLCLTFENLLTKSAFVPLVKKVLASVQGAYGRPVDMEFAWDDNKLYILQCRSLSVRREVEKVILPTGVREEDTLFVTRSGLSNALITDIEYVVYVDPRAYDQITTAEKKLKVAWAVGQVNKRLAGRRFALMGPGRWGSNDMNLGVRVSYADINNTRLLVEIAFARDGYTPEVSYGTHFFQDLVEADIAIMPLYPDNKDCRLNEELLLKSRNSLLDMGNGLSDLADVIHVVEVPAVRPGAYLHVFLDGDSQRGTGMLGPEVRAAAR
;
A
#
# COMPACT_ATOMS: atom_id res chain seq x y z
N MET A 1 -49.15 23.71 36.94
CA MET A 1 -48.58 23.87 38.31
C MET A 1 -49.13 25.11 38.99
N SER A 2 -49.50 25.05 40.30
CA SER A 2 -49.91 26.21 41.11
C SER A 2 -48.72 26.95 41.70
N ALA A 3 -48.93 28.20 42.20
CA ALA A 3 -47.86 28.91 42.92
C ALA A 3 -47.37 28.15 44.18
N ALA A 4 -48.25 27.31 44.76
CA ALA A 4 -47.87 26.42 45.86
C ALA A 4 -46.94 25.29 45.42
N ASP A 5 -47.05 24.83 44.16
CA ASP A 5 -46.17 23.80 43.59
C ASP A 5 -44.79 24.35 43.31
N LEU A 6 -44.63 25.63 42.98
CA LEU A 6 -43.34 26.29 42.78
C LEU A 6 -42.59 26.50 44.06
N SER A 7 -43.28 26.81 45.19
CA SER A 7 -42.68 26.94 46.50
C SER A 7 -42.21 25.61 47.08
N ALA A 8 -42.73 24.50 46.59
CA ALA A 8 -42.29 23.14 46.96
C ALA A 8 -41.01 22.70 46.21
N LEU A 9 -40.59 23.42 45.15
CA LEU A 9 -39.34 23.13 44.43
C LEU A 9 -38.15 23.43 45.36
N SER A 10 -37.18 22.55 45.37
CA SER A 10 -36.02 22.68 46.27
C SER A 10 -35.02 23.72 45.75
N PRO A 11 -34.91 24.90 46.39
CA PRO A 11 -33.93 25.93 46.02
C PRO A 11 -32.48 25.42 46.13
N ILE A 12 -32.22 24.49 47.02
CA ILE A 12 -30.90 23.89 47.22
C ILE A 12 -30.50 23.07 45.98
N LYS A 13 -31.43 22.31 45.41
CA LYS A 13 -31.17 21.55 44.18
C LYS A 13 -30.97 22.48 42.97
N GLY A 14 -31.78 23.53 42.84
CA GLY A 14 -31.61 24.55 41.83
C GLY A 14 -30.26 25.26 41.92
N TYR A 15 -29.81 25.62 43.12
CA TYR A 15 -28.49 26.23 43.30
C TYR A 15 -27.34 25.28 42.94
N ARG A 16 -27.47 23.97 43.26
CA ARG A 16 -26.48 22.96 42.86
C ARG A 16 -26.39 22.83 41.31
N LEU A 17 -27.54 22.78 40.64
CA LEU A 17 -27.58 22.79 39.17
C LEU A 17 -26.92 24.05 38.61
N PHE A 18 -27.30 25.23 39.12
CA PHE A 18 -26.71 26.50 38.71
C PHE A 18 -25.18 26.49 38.85
N LYS A 19 -24.63 25.99 39.93
CA LYS A 19 -23.16 25.86 40.10
C LYS A 19 -22.52 24.94 39.05
N GLN A 20 -23.22 23.93 38.59
CA GLN A 20 -22.71 23.02 37.55
C GLN A 20 -22.73 23.68 36.16
N ILE A 21 -23.84 24.32 35.79
CA ILE A 21 -24.01 24.91 34.47
C ILE A 21 -23.29 26.26 34.31
N ALA A 22 -23.16 27.06 35.37
CA ALA A 22 -22.46 28.35 35.37
C ALA A 22 -20.95 28.23 35.05
N ARG A 23 -20.40 27.02 35.09
CA ARG A 23 -19.04 26.74 34.65
C ARG A 23 -18.92 26.80 33.12
N PHE A 24 -20.04 26.81 32.38
CA PHE A 24 -20.12 26.78 30.94
C PHE A 24 -21.03 27.92 30.43
N PRO A 25 -20.62 29.18 30.61
CA PRO A 25 -21.49 30.35 30.35
C PRO A 25 -21.98 30.38 28.89
N ASP A 26 -21.14 29.97 27.92
CA ASP A 26 -21.51 29.96 26.51
C ASP A 26 -22.54 28.90 26.14
N LEU A 27 -22.73 27.87 26.97
CA LEU A 27 -23.67 26.79 26.80
C LEU A 27 -24.99 26.93 27.60
N LEU A 28 -25.09 27.96 28.45
CA LEU A 28 -26.28 28.15 29.30
C LEU A 28 -27.59 28.17 28.51
N PRO A 29 -27.70 28.92 27.37
CA PRO A 29 -28.94 28.93 26.59
C PRO A 29 -29.29 27.57 26.01
N GLN A 30 -28.30 26.81 25.53
CA GLN A 30 -28.51 25.45 24.99
C GLN A 30 -28.90 24.45 26.08
N MET A 31 -28.24 24.52 27.25
CA MET A 31 -28.58 23.67 28.41
C MET A 31 -30.02 23.90 28.83
N ARG A 32 -30.45 25.15 29.00
CA ARG A 32 -31.81 25.50 29.42
C ARG A 32 -32.85 25.13 28.35
N SER A 33 -32.55 25.30 27.08
CA SER A 33 -33.41 24.80 26.00
C SER A 33 -33.59 23.28 26.09
N THR A 34 -32.50 22.54 26.30
CA THR A 34 -32.56 21.07 26.45
C THR A 34 -33.33 20.68 27.71
N PHE A 35 -33.16 21.38 28.84
CA PHE A 35 -33.89 21.14 30.07
C PHE A 35 -35.37 21.36 29.88
N LEU A 36 -35.75 22.41 29.16
CA LEU A 36 -37.17 22.67 28.84
C LEU A 36 -37.74 21.55 27.96
N ASP A 37 -37.01 21.08 26.96
CA ASP A 37 -37.46 19.99 26.09
C ASP A 37 -37.70 18.71 26.89
N VAL A 38 -36.78 18.37 27.82
CA VAL A 38 -36.92 17.20 28.71
C VAL A 38 -38.15 17.32 29.62
N LEU A 39 -38.41 18.52 30.18
CA LEU A 39 -39.59 18.75 31.02
C LEU A 39 -40.89 18.57 30.25
N VAL A 40 -40.88 19.00 28.99
CA VAL A 40 -42.06 18.84 28.05
C VAL A 40 -42.25 17.38 27.66
N GLU A 41 -41.19 16.69 27.29
CA GLU A 41 -41.23 15.27 26.91
C GLU A 41 -41.68 14.36 28.04
N ARG A 42 -41.32 14.67 29.25
CA ARG A 42 -41.76 13.94 30.47
C ARG A 42 -43.17 14.32 30.89
N GLY A 43 -43.86 15.23 30.18
CA GLY A 43 -45.23 15.67 30.48
C GLY A 43 -45.34 16.50 31.78
N VAL A 44 -44.23 17.05 32.26
CA VAL A 44 -44.17 17.84 33.50
C VAL A 44 -44.60 19.30 33.25
N LEU A 45 -44.30 19.81 32.07
CA LEU A 45 -44.56 21.19 31.65
C LEU A 45 -45.07 21.22 30.23
N ALA A 46 -46.15 21.97 29.96
CA ALA A 46 -46.49 22.36 28.59
C ALA A 46 -45.81 23.71 28.26
N ARG A 47 -45.24 23.86 27.08
CA ARG A 47 -44.55 25.11 26.66
C ARG A 47 -45.46 26.34 26.80
N GLU A 48 -46.74 26.15 26.53
CA GLU A 48 -47.76 27.18 26.58
C GLU A 48 -48.04 27.69 28.00
N ASP A 49 -47.79 26.86 29.02
CA ASP A 49 -48.00 27.20 30.44
C ASP A 49 -46.84 27.98 31.04
N LEU A 50 -45.65 27.92 30.46
CA LEU A 50 -44.44 28.53 30.99
C LEU A 50 -44.56 30.05 31.24
N PRO A 51 -45.10 30.86 30.33
CA PRO A 51 -45.31 32.31 30.57
C PRO A 51 -46.21 32.58 31.77
N GLY A 52 -47.28 31.80 31.93
CA GLY A 52 -48.19 31.93 33.06
C GLY A 52 -47.56 31.53 34.40
N ILE A 53 -46.68 30.56 34.39
CA ILE A 53 -45.90 30.14 35.58
C ILE A 53 -44.93 31.25 35.99
N VAL A 54 -44.20 31.83 35.01
CA VAL A 54 -43.26 32.93 35.22
C VAL A 54 -43.98 34.17 35.79
N SER A 55 -45.12 34.58 35.25
CA SER A 55 -45.90 35.71 35.74
C SER A 55 -46.37 35.49 37.19
N ARG A 56 -46.78 34.28 37.53
CA ARG A 56 -47.14 33.94 38.97
C ARG A 56 -45.92 33.96 39.90
N ALA A 57 -44.75 33.51 39.43
CA ALA A 57 -43.53 33.55 40.23
C ALA A 57 -43.08 35.01 40.47
N LEU A 58 -43.09 35.85 39.46
CA LEU A 58 -42.83 37.30 39.61
C LEU A 58 -43.76 37.98 40.59
N ALA A 59 -45.06 37.69 40.48
CA ALA A 59 -46.02 38.23 41.40
C ALA A 59 -45.85 37.77 42.86
N ALA A 60 -45.48 36.51 43.07
CA ALA A 60 -45.21 35.94 44.41
C ALA A 60 -43.99 36.59 45.08
N ASP A 61 -42.97 36.96 44.29
CA ASP A 61 -41.76 37.62 44.79
C ASP A 61 -41.86 39.15 44.77
N GLY A 62 -43.01 39.73 44.37
CA GLY A 62 -43.22 41.16 44.33
C GLY A 62 -42.37 41.91 43.32
N VAL A 63 -41.89 41.21 42.25
CA VAL A 63 -41.05 41.79 41.23
C VAL A 63 -41.90 42.32 40.06
N PRO A 64 -41.68 43.58 39.62
CA PRO A 64 -42.39 44.14 38.48
C PRO A 64 -42.15 43.30 37.21
N GLU A 65 -43.20 43.05 36.46
CA GLU A 65 -43.16 42.29 35.23
C GLU A 65 -42.64 43.14 34.06
N THR A 66 -41.40 42.97 33.72
CA THR A 66 -40.68 43.58 32.58
C THR A 66 -40.09 42.48 31.70
N ASP A 67 -39.70 42.85 30.47
CA ASP A 67 -39.08 41.85 29.57
C ASP A 67 -37.79 41.25 30.20
N ALA A 68 -37.01 42.07 30.90
CA ALA A 68 -35.81 41.61 31.61
C ALA A 68 -36.12 40.65 32.75
N SER A 69 -37.06 41.00 33.66
CA SER A 69 -37.46 40.15 34.77
C SER A 69 -38.15 38.86 34.30
N ARG A 70 -38.95 38.92 33.21
CA ARG A 70 -39.50 37.71 32.58
C ARG A 70 -38.41 36.77 32.07
N ALA A 71 -37.40 37.28 31.36
CA ALA A 71 -36.26 36.47 30.85
C ALA A 71 -35.55 35.77 32.02
N GLU A 72 -35.15 36.51 33.03
CA GLU A 72 -34.44 35.99 34.22
C GLU A 72 -35.25 34.94 34.97
N TYR A 73 -36.56 35.23 35.21
CA TYR A 73 -37.42 34.28 35.90
C TYR A 73 -37.75 33.04 35.06
N THR A 74 -37.81 33.17 33.73
CA THR A 74 -37.97 32.03 32.83
C THR A 74 -36.81 31.04 33.01
N GLU A 75 -35.59 31.55 33.00
CA GLU A 75 -34.39 30.77 33.24
C GLU A 75 -34.38 30.11 34.63
N THR A 76 -34.70 30.86 35.65
CA THR A 76 -34.76 30.38 37.03
C THR A 76 -35.82 29.29 37.20
N VAL A 77 -37.01 29.47 36.67
CA VAL A 77 -38.10 28.48 36.73
C VAL A 77 -37.69 27.17 36.03
N ILE A 78 -37.10 27.26 34.86
CA ILE A 78 -36.62 26.07 34.15
C ILE A 78 -35.56 25.32 34.99
N ASP A 79 -34.56 26.04 35.49
CA ASP A 79 -33.49 25.47 36.33
C ASP A 79 -34.02 24.79 37.61
N LEU A 80 -34.95 25.45 38.29
CA LEU A 80 -35.59 24.91 39.52
C LEU A 80 -36.43 23.67 39.23
N MET A 81 -37.24 23.71 38.20
CA MET A 81 -38.10 22.58 37.79
C MET A 81 -37.23 21.38 37.40
N PHE A 82 -36.24 21.60 36.55
CA PHE A 82 -35.35 20.55 36.08
C PHE A 82 -34.60 19.91 37.26
N ALA A 83 -33.97 20.72 38.11
CA ALA A 83 -33.20 20.24 39.28
C ALA A 83 -34.09 19.53 40.34
N SER A 84 -35.35 19.92 40.45
CA SER A 84 -36.24 19.33 41.46
C SER A 84 -36.84 17.99 41.03
N LEU A 85 -36.99 17.77 39.74
CA LEU A 85 -37.62 16.59 39.15
C LEU A 85 -36.65 15.47 38.78
N LEU A 86 -35.36 15.76 38.76
CA LEU A 86 -34.34 14.81 38.39
C LEU A 86 -33.40 14.50 39.56
N THR A 87 -32.84 13.32 39.56
CA THR A 87 -31.78 12.95 40.48
C THR A 87 -30.45 13.70 40.11
N PRO A 88 -29.56 13.90 41.09
CA PRO A 88 -28.27 14.53 40.79
C PRO A 88 -27.47 13.84 39.67
N GLU A 89 -27.57 12.52 39.56
CA GLU A 89 -26.94 11.73 38.52
C GLU A 89 -27.56 11.99 37.13
N GLU A 90 -28.89 12.05 37.06
CA GLU A 90 -29.58 12.41 35.80
C GLU A 90 -29.24 13.84 35.38
N VAL A 91 -29.16 14.80 36.30
CA VAL A 91 -28.74 16.18 36.01
C VAL A 91 -27.32 16.20 35.42
N GLU A 92 -26.38 15.48 36.03
CA GLU A 92 -24.99 15.41 35.54
C GLU A 92 -24.92 14.79 34.17
N ASN A 93 -25.69 13.74 33.92
CA ASN A 93 -25.79 13.11 32.63
C ASN A 93 -26.29 14.07 31.54
N TRP A 94 -27.34 14.86 31.84
CA TRP A 94 -27.85 15.85 30.89
C TRP A 94 -26.87 17.01 30.61
N VAL A 95 -26.18 17.51 31.64
CA VAL A 95 -25.14 18.53 31.46
C VAL A 95 -24.00 17.99 30.56
N ASN A 96 -23.56 16.78 30.83
CA ASN A 96 -22.52 16.13 30.04
C ASN A 96 -22.98 15.89 28.59
N LEU A 97 -24.26 15.60 28.40
CA LEU A 97 -24.87 15.42 27.12
C LEU A 97 -24.79 16.69 26.24
N VAL A 98 -25.23 17.83 26.81
CA VAL A 98 -25.18 19.11 26.10
C VAL A 98 -23.72 19.48 25.72
N ARG A 99 -22.81 19.27 26.68
CA ARG A 99 -21.37 19.48 26.43
C ARG A 99 -20.83 18.59 25.28
N LYS A 100 -21.22 17.32 25.28
CA LYS A 100 -20.83 16.38 24.20
C LYS A 100 -21.35 16.86 22.84
N ARG A 101 -22.62 17.27 22.80
CA ARG A 101 -23.25 17.77 21.58
C ARG A 101 -22.56 19.02 21.04
N ASP A 102 -22.26 19.98 21.93
CA ASP A 102 -21.56 21.20 21.57
C ASP A 102 -20.16 20.91 21.00
N ARG A 103 -19.37 20.04 21.64
CA ARG A 103 -18.05 19.62 21.14
C ARG A 103 -18.12 18.96 19.78
N CYS A 104 -19.14 18.15 19.55
CA CYS A 104 -19.36 17.55 18.23
C CYS A 104 -19.67 18.59 17.17
N GLN A 105 -20.54 19.56 17.50
CA GLN A 105 -20.88 20.67 16.58
C GLN A 105 -19.69 21.60 16.33
N GLU A 106 -18.87 21.86 17.35
CA GLU A 106 -17.64 22.64 17.20
C GLU A 106 -16.64 21.97 16.27
N LEU A 107 -16.41 20.65 16.45
CA LEU A 107 -15.59 19.87 15.53
C LEU A 107 -16.19 19.88 14.12
N GLY A 108 -17.49 19.64 13.99
CA GLY A 108 -18.18 19.70 12.69
C GLY A 108 -18.02 21.04 11.99
N ARG A 109 -18.18 22.15 12.71
CA ARG A 109 -17.93 23.52 12.18
C ARG A 109 -16.48 23.71 11.78
N ALA A 110 -15.53 23.31 12.63
CA ALA A 110 -14.11 23.47 12.38
C ALA A 110 -13.65 22.74 11.09
N VAL A 111 -14.13 21.51 10.87
CA VAL A 111 -13.73 20.71 9.67
C VAL A 111 -14.50 21.08 8.41
N SER A 112 -15.67 21.70 8.52
CA SER A 112 -16.50 22.08 7.37
C SER A 112 -16.25 23.51 6.89
N THR A 113 -15.63 24.35 7.70
CA THR A 113 -15.35 25.74 7.34
C THR A 113 -14.07 25.79 6.51
N GLU A 114 -14.18 26.32 5.29
CA GLU A 114 -13.06 26.51 4.40
C GLU A 114 -12.02 27.46 5.02
N HIS A 115 -10.74 27.12 4.91
CA HIS A 115 -9.60 27.86 5.49
C HIS A 115 -9.51 27.87 7.03
N THR A 116 -10.20 26.98 7.73
CA THR A 116 -9.97 26.81 9.17
C THR A 116 -8.52 26.44 9.44
N LYS A 117 -7.89 27.13 10.39
CA LYS A 117 -6.50 26.85 10.77
C LYS A 117 -6.37 25.44 11.36
N PRO A 118 -5.31 24.69 11.02
CA PRO A 118 -5.09 23.33 11.53
C PRO A 118 -5.11 23.22 13.04
N GLU A 119 -4.62 24.27 13.74
CA GLU A 119 -4.61 24.32 15.22
C GLU A 119 -6.04 24.31 15.79
N VAL A 120 -6.98 24.96 15.10
CA VAL A 120 -8.39 25.01 15.54
C VAL A 120 -9.04 23.65 15.36
N ILE A 121 -8.80 23.00 14.19
CA ILE A 121 -9.32 21.66 13.94
C ILE A 121 -8.74 20.65 14.93
N TRP A 122 -7.42 20.70 15.15
CA TRP A 122 -6.74 19.82 16.09
C TRP A 122 -7.26 20.00 17.52
N LYS A 123 -7.41 21.25 17.98
CA LYS A 123 -7.97 21.55 19.30
C LYS A 123 -9.38 20.97 19.45
N ALA A 124 -10.26 21.24 18.49
CA ALA A 124 -11.63 20.73 18.52
C ALA A 124 -11.68 19.18 18.50
N LEU A 125 -10.79 18.54 17.73
CA LEU A 125 -10.67 17.08 17.71
C LEU A 125 -10.23 16.51 19.07
N ARG A 126 -9.20 17.11 19.70
CA ARG A 126 -8.74 16.71 21.04
C ARG A 126 -9.84 16.87 22.09
N GLU A 127 -10.50 18.01 22.10
CA GLU A 127 -11.59 18.27 23.05
C GLU A 127 -12.78 17.32 22.85
N PHE A 128 -13.05 16.90 21.62
CA PHE A 128 -14.03 15.83 21.34
C PHE A 128 -13.53 14.47 21.86
N CYS A 129 -12.26 14.14 21.68
CA CYS A 129 -11.69 12.86 22.07
C CYS A 129 -11.52 12.72 23.60
N ASP A 130 -11.38 13.81 24.35
CA ASP A 130 -11.34 13.83 25.80
C ASP A 130 -12.67 13.45 26.47
N ILE A 131 -13.78 13.48 25.72
CA ILE A 131 -15.08 13.05 26.24
C ILE A 131 -15.08 11.51 26.35
N PRO A 132 -15.49 10.92 27.48
CA PRO A 132 -15.57 9.46 27.66
C PRO A 132 -16.40 8.78 26.56
N LYS A 133 -16.04 7.55 26.19
CA LYS A 133 -16.82 6.73 25.26
C LYS A 133 -18.22 6.52 25.87
N GLY A 134 -19.27 6.77 25.09
CA GLY A 134 -20.66 6.61 25.49
C GLY A 134 -21.57 6.98 24.33
N GLU A 135 -22.89 7.01 24.57
CA GLU A 135 -23.86 7.41 23.53
C GLU A 135 -23.51 8.80 22.98
N LEU A 136 -23.30 8.87 21.67
CA LEU A 136 -23.07 10.11 20.95
C LEU A 136 -24.43 10.69 20.58
N TYR A 137 -24.71 11.91 21.01
CA TYR A 137 -25.96 12.64 20.67
C TYR A 137 -25.79 13.49 19.41
N ILE A 138 -25.12 12.94 18.42
CA ILE A 138 -25.09 13.43 17.04
C ILE A 138 -25.71 12.38 16.14
N SER A 139 -26.35 12.81 15.08
CA SER A 139 -26.89 11.86 14.12
C SER A 139 -25.76 11.02 13.49
N ARG A 140 -26.12 9.86 12.98
CA ARG A 140 -25.17 8.99 12.28
C ARG A 140 -24.58 9.72 11.07
N GLU A 141 -25.39 10.52 10.42
CA GLU A 141 -25.04 11.31 9.23
C GLU A 141 -24.04 12.43 9.60
N GLU A 142 -24.25 13.13 10.70
CA GLU A 142 -23.30 14.15 11.20
C GLU A 142 -21.95 13.52 11.56
N ALA A 143 -21.96 12.40 12.28
CA ALA A 143 -20.74 11.69 12.64
C ALA A 143 -20.00 11.19 11.40
N GLU A 144 -20.70 10.72 10.37
CA GLU A 144 -20.14 10.31 9.10
C GLU A 144 -19.55 11.52 8.35
N GLY A 145 -20.25 12.64 8.29
CA GLY A 145 -19.79 13.88 7.67
C GLY A 145 -18.49 14.40 8.29
N ILE A 146 -18.41 14.48 9.62
CA ILE A 146 -17.19 14.86 10.34
C ILE A 146 -16.04 13.90 10.02
N ARG A 147 -16.30 12.62 10.05
CA ARG A 147 -15.31 11.57 9.76
C ARG A 147 -14.76 11.68 8.34
N VAL A 148 -15.63 11.84 7.34
CA VAL A 148 -15.24 12.04 5.94
C VAL A 148 -14.39 13.30 5.78
N ALA A 149 -14.78 14.42 6.42
CA ALA A 149 -14.03 15.66 6.38
C ALA A 149 -12.63 15.51 6.99
N LEU A 150 -12.50 14.87 8.15
CA LEU A 150 -11.21 14.60 8.79
C LEU A 150 -10.33 13.67 7.96
N LEU A 151 -10.89 12.57 7.42
CA LEU A 151 -10.17 11.66 6.52
C LEU A 151 -9.62 12.39 5.30
N SER A 152 -10.47 13.23 4.67
CA SER A 152 -10.08 14.01 3.50
C SER A 152 -9.04 15.09 3.83
N HIS A 153 -9.11 15.69 5.02
CA HIS A 153 -8.19 16.74 5.43
C HIS A 153 -6.79 16.21 5.75
N TYR A 154 -6.70 15.13 6.53
CA TYR A 154 -5.44 14.64 7.09
C TYR A 154 -4.86 13.41 6.41
N ILE A 155 -5.69 12.49 5.89
CA ILE A 155 -5.19 11.20 5.40
C ILE A 155 -5.12 11.17 3.88
N SER A 156 -6.28 11.15 3.20
CA SER A 156 -6.34 11.12 1.75
C SER A 156 -7.68 11.65 1.25
N SER A 157 -7.67 12.42 0.16
CA SER A 157 -8.88 12.93 -0.51
C SER A 157 -9.39 12.02 -1.63
N GLN A 158 -8.82 10.83 -1.80
CA GLN A 158 -9.26 9.89 -2.83
C GLN A 158 -10.62 9.29 -2.47
N LEU A 159 -11.62 9.50 -3.32
CA LEU A 159 -12.99 9.06 -3.07
C LEU A 159 -13.13 7.55 -2.82
N PRO A 160 -12.45 6.66 -3.58
CA PRO A 160 -12.52 5.23 -3.31
C PRO A 160 -11.98 4.86 -1.91
N PHE A 161 -10.89 5.51 -1.47
CA PHE A 161 -10.37 5.36 -0.12
C PHE A 161 -11.37 5.81 0.93
N ILE A 162 -11.90 7.03 0.79
CA ILE A 162 -12.89 7.61 1.73
C ILE A 162 -14.12 6.70 1.83
N GLY A 163 -14.59 6.16 0.69
CA GLY A 163 -15.72 5.25 0.65
C GLY A 163 -15.55 4.00 1.51
N ILE A 164 -14.33 3.47 1.61
CA ILE A 164 -14.00 2.34 2.48
C ILE A 164 -13.74 2.83 3.91
N ALA A 165 -12.85 3.81 4.07
CA ALA A 165 -12.36 4.27 5.37
C ALA A 165 -13.47 4.78 6.30
N LYS A 166 -14.47 5.48 5.76
CA LYS A 166 -15.60 6.01 6.55
C LYS A 166 -16.40 4.96 7.31
N ASN A 167 -16.34 3.69 6.88
CA ASN A 167 -17.04 2.58 7.52
C ASN A 167 -16.21 1.90 8.63
N HIS A 168 -14.89 2.09 8.64
CA HIS A 168 -13.96 1.34 9.49
C HIS A 168 -13.10 2.21 10.40
N VAL A 169 -12.86 3.46 10.02
CA VAL A 169 -12.04 4.41 10.80
C VAL A 169 -12.93 5.35 11.57
N THR A 170 -12.76 5.44 12.88
CA THR A 170 -13.53 6.34 13.76
C THR A 170 -12.83 7.70 13.90
N ILE A 171 -13.54 8.72 14.40
CA ILE A 171 -12.95 10.04 14.73
C ILE A 171 -11.77 9.88 15.69
N ARG A 172 -11.88 9.00 16.69
CA ARG A 172 -10.82 8.75 17.68
C ARG A 172 -9.61 8.02 17.09
N ASP A 173 -9.82 7.20 16.07
CA ASP A 173 -8.71 6.58 15.35
C ASP A 173 -7.88 7.61 14.60
N ILE A 174 -8.54 8.63 14.06
CA ILE A 174 -7.84 9.75 13.39
C ILE A 174 -7.02 10.55 14.41
N ASP A 175 -7.57 10.81 15.59
CA ASP A 175 -6.84 11.45 16.69
C ASP A 175 -5.56 10.66 17.04
N THR A 176 -5.68 9.36 17.24
CA THR A 176 -4.52 8.47 17.52
C THR A 176 -3.47 8.53 16.40
N VAL A 177 -3.88 8.53 15.12
CA VAL A 177 -2.97 8.65 13.98
C VAL A 177 -2.24 9.98 14.00
N LEU A 178 -2.96 11.07 14.31
CA LEU A 178 -2.37 12.42 14.34
C LEU A 178 -1.40 12.61 15.51
N GLU A 179 -1.62 11.95 16.65
CA GLU A 179 -0.65 11.91 17.76
C GLU A 179 0.69 11.31 17.35
N HIS A 180 0.69 10.40 16.36
CA HIS A 180 1.89 9.78 15.79
C HIS A 180 2.36 10.48 14.50
N THR A 181 1.85 11.70 14.22
CA THR A 181 2.17 12.44 12.99
C THR A 181 2.96 13.70 13.29
N ILE A 182 4.17 13.78 12.78
CA ILE A 182 4.99 14.99 12.81
C ILE A 182 4.46 15.98 11.76
N GLY A 183 4.26 17.23 12.19
CA GLY A 183 3.91 18.34 11.32
C GLY A 183 2.40 18.52 11.07
N HIS A 184 1.51 17.68 11.61
CA HIS A 184 0.07 17.75 11.32
C HIS A 184 -0.61 19.09 11.70
N VAL A 185 -0.03 19.84 12.62
CA VAL A 185 -0.52 21.16 13.04
C VAL A 185 0.26 22.29 12.37
N ARG A 186 1.59 22.31 12.52
CA ARG A 186 2.45 23.41 12.05
C ARG A 186 2.70 23.40 10.54
N TYR A 187 2.76 22.21 9.97
CA TYR A 187 3.01 21.96 8.56
C TYR A 187 1.90 21.08 7.99
N PRO A 188 0.71 21.66 7.76
CA PRO A 188 -0.47 20.87 7.39
C PRO A 188 -0.26 20.17 6.04
N GLY A 189 -0.65 18.92 6.01
CA GLY A 189 -0.55 18.08 4.83
C GLY A 189 -1.16 16.71 5.08
N LYS A 190 -1.33 15.94 4.01
CA LYS A 190 -1.93 14.61 4.09
C LYS A 190 -0.84 13.54 4.30
N LEU A 191 -1.27 12.35 4.68
CA LEU A 191 -0.39 11.22 4.94
C LEU A 191 -0.08 10.37 3.70
N GLY A 192 -0.85 10.54 2.61
CA GLY A 192 -0.64 9.83 1.35
C GLY A 192 -1.21 8.41 1.29
N GLY A 193 -1.02 7.74 0.16
CA GLY A 193 -1.73 6.50 -0.17
C GLY A 193 -1.28 5.29 0.63
N LYS A 194 0.03 5.04 0.77
CA LYS A 194 0.52 3.90 1.58
C LYS A 194 0.07 3.99 3.04
N SER A 195 0.19 5.19 3.65
CA SER A 195 -0.31 5.41 5.01
C SER A 195 -1.81 5.14 5.10
N ALA A 196 -2.57 5.64 4.13
CA ALA A 196 -4.01 5.46 4.06
C ALA A 196 -4.40 3.96 4.01
N GLY A 197 -3.78 3.19 3.10
CA GLY A 197 -4.01 1.75 2.97
C GLY A 197 -3.69 0.98 4.25
N MET A 198 -2.58 1.30 4.90
CA MET A 198 -2.16 0.64 6.14
C MET A 198 -3.13 0.96 7.29
N ILE A 199 -3.52 2.24 7.48
CA ILE A 199 -4.47 2.66 8.53
C ILE A 199 -5.80 1.93 8.36
N VAL A 200 -6.34 1.89 7.14
CA VAL A 200 -7.62 1.22 6.86
C VAL A 200 -7.51 -0.28 7.10
N ALA A 201 -6.45 -0.94 6.60
CA ALA A 201 -6.26 -2.38 6.81
C ALA A 201 -6.22 -2.75 8.31
N GLN A 202 -5.50 -1.96 9.12
CA GLN A 202 -5.45 -2.14 10.56
C GLN A 202 -6.84 -2.01 11.19
N LYS A 203 -7.62 -0.99 10.80
CA LYS A 203 -8.94 -0.71 11.38
C LYS A 203 -10.05 -1.63 10.86
N ILE A 204 -9.84 -2.29 9.73
CA ILE A 204 -10.69 -3.38 9.25
C ILE A 204 -10.40 -4.66 10.04
N LEU A 205 -9.14 -5.01 10.16
CA LEU A 205 -8.73 -6.29 10.71
C LEU A 205 -9.04 -6.43 12.20
N LEU A 206 -8.67 -5.42 13.01
CA LEU A 206 -8.80 -5.52 14.46
C LEU A 206 -10.25 -5.74 14.93
N PRO A 207 -11.27 -4.96 14.49
CA PRO A 207 -12.65 -5.17 14.93
C PRO A 207 -13.28 -6.46 14.43
N ILE A 208 -13.12 -6.78 13.12
CA ILE A 208 -13.76 -7.96 12.49
C ILE A 208 -13.23 -9.25 13.10
N LEU A 209 -11.99 -9.26 13.52
CA LEU A 209 -11.33 -10.46 14.00
C LEU A 209 -11.49 -10.65 15.50
N SER A 210 -11.51 -9.57 16.29
CA SER A 210 -11.76 -9.62 17.73
C SER A 210 -13.20 -10.00 18.07
N GLU A 211 -14.19 -9.60 17.26
CA GLU A 211 -15.59 -10.03 17.44
C GLU A 211 -15.80 -11.54 17.23
N ARG A 212 -15.02 -12.16 16.35
CA ARG A 212 -15.15 -13.58 16.00
C ARG A 212 -14.26 -14.50 16.82
N ASP A 213 -13.13 -14.01 17.28
CA ASP A 213 -12.11 -14.75 18.00
C ASP A 213 -11.33 -13.77 18.91
N PRO A 214 -11.66 -13.67 20.21
CA PRO A 214 -10.98 -12.76 21.14
C PRO A 214 -9.47 -12.99 21.26
N ASP A 215 -9.00 -14.19 20.92
CA ASP A 215 -7.58 -14.54 20.94
C ASP A 215 -6.84 -14.09 19.67
N PHE A 216 -7.56 -13.60 18.67
CA PHE A 216 -7.01 -13.24 17.37
C PHE A 216 -6.02 -12.07 17.43
N GLU A 217 -6.25 -11.10 18.32
CA GLU A 217 -5.33 -9.98 18.56
C GLU A 217 -3.94 -10.43 19.03
N LYS A 218 -3.83 -11.65 19.58
CA LYS A 218 -2.54 -12.23 19.98
C LYS A 218 -1.66 -12.62 18.79
N TYR A 219 -2.26 -12.81 17.63
CA TYR A 219 -1.59 -13.36 16.44
C TYR A 219 -1.43 -12.36 15.29
N ILE A 220 -2.17 -11.25 15.28
CA ILE A 220 -2.07 -10.22 14.25
C ILE A 220 -1.79 -8.88 14.87
N THR A 221 -0.86 -8.16 14.26
CA THR A 221 -0.46 -6.83 14.71
C THR A 221 0.08 -5.99 13.55
N VAL A 222 0.34 -4.72 13.82
CA VAL A 222 1.10 -3.81 12.96
C VAL A 222 2.30 -3.32 13.75
N PRO A 223 3.46 -3.11 13.13
CA PRO A 223 4.60 -2.54 13.82
C PRO A 223 4.32 -1.09 14.24
N ASP A 224 5.02 -0.63 15.28
CA ASP A 224 4.98 0.78 15.70
C ASP A 224 5.29 1.67 14.52
N THR A 225 4.41 2.62 14.25
CA THR A 225 4.44 3.43 13.03
C THR A 225 4.20 4.90 13.36
N TRP A 226 5.01 5.77 12.76
CA TRP A 226 4.88 7.22 12.78
C TRP A 226 4.79 7.76 11.37
N TYR A 227 4.29 8.96 11.24
CA TYR A 227 4.04 9.61 9.97
C TYR A 227 4.70 10.98 9.92
N LEU A 228 5.22 11.34 8.75
CA LEU A 228 5.64 12.71 8.45
C LEU A 228 4.63 13.27 7.43
N SER A 229 3.96 14.36 7.80
CA SER A 229 2.98 14.99 6.91
C SER A 229 3.64 15.52 5.63
N SER A 230 2.91 15.54 4.53
CA SER A 230 3.42 16.10 3.28
C SER A 230 3.72 17.60 3.38
N GLY A 231 3.18 18.29 4.37
CA GLY A 231 3.48 19.70 4.64
C GLY A 231 4.91 19.90 5.10
N VAL A 232 5.47 19.02 5.93
CA VAL A 232 6.89 19.07 6.35
C VAL A 232 7.81 18.98 5.14
N MET A 233 7.46 18.08 4.18
CA MET A 233 8.26 17.94 2.95
C MET A 233 8.12 19.15 2.03
N SER A 234 6.93 19.73 1.94
CA SER A 234 6.71 20.97 1.17
C SER A 234 7.50 22.15 1.76
N ASP A 235 7.47 22.32 3.09
CA ASP A 235 8.24 23.38 3.76
C ASP A 235 9.76 23.21 3.56
N PHE A 236 10.25 21.96 3.56
CA PHE A 236 11.66 21.70 3.24
C PHE A 236 12.04 22.18 1.84
N ILE A 237 11.19 21.94 0.83
CA ILE A 237 11.39 22.41 -0.55
C ILE A 237 11.39 23.96 -0.61
N ASP A 238 10.39 24.58 0.03
CA ASP A 238 10.19 26.01 0.01
C ASP A 238 11.32 26.76 0.73
N ARG A 239 11.71 26.32 1.90
CA ARG A 239 12.77 26.89 2.72
C ARG A 239 14.14 26.86 2.04
N ASN A 240 14.43 25.78 1.31
CA ASN A 240 15.69 25.63 0.60
C ASN A 240 15.64 26.18 -0.84
N HIS A 241 14.55 26.86 -1.23
CA HIS A 241 14.37 27.51 -2.54
C HIS A 241 14.48 26.53 -3.73
N PHE A 242 13.99 25.31 -3.57
CA PHE A 242 14.05 24.28 -4.60
C PHE A 242 12.93 24.39 -5.66
N TYR A 243 12.40 25.58 -5.89
CA TYR A 243 11.30 25.82 -6.84
C TYR A 243 11.61 25.41 -8.28
N GLY A 244 12.88 25.45 -8.69
CA GLY A 244 13.31 25.05 -10.03
C GLY A 244 12.99 23.60 -10.39
N PHE A 245 12.83 22.74 -9.39
CA PHE A 245 12.49 21.32 -9.63
C PHE A 245 11.05 21.11 -10.10
N HIS A 246 10.15 22.08 -9.93
CA HIS A 246 8.79 21.98 -10.46
C HIS A 246 8.73 21.90 -11.98
N THR A 247 9.71 22.49 -12.69
CA THR A 247 9.81 22.45 -14.15
C THR A 247 10.58 21.26 -14.68
N HIS A 248 11.34 20.59 -13.83
CA HIS A 248 12.16 19.43 -14.15
C HIS A 248 11.35 18.28 -14.80
N LYS A 249 10.15 18.04 -14.32
CA LYS A 249 9.24 17.00 -14.80
C LYS A 249 8.85 17.13 -16.28
N TYR A 250 9.03 18.32 -16.90
CA TYR A 250 8.68 18.56 -18.30
C TYR A 250 9.85 18.34 -19.28
N ARG A 251 11.05 18.04 -18.78
CA ARG A 251 12.25 17.80 -19.58
C ARG A 251 12.22 16.40 -20.19
N ASP A 252 13.12 16.15 -21.15
CA ASP A 252 13.33 14.80 -21.66
C ASP A 252 14.01 13.88 -20.62
N ARG A 253 14.04 12.59 -20.89
CA ARG A 253 14.54 11.59 -19.95
C ARG A 253 15.99 11.82 -19.56
N ASP A 254 16.84 12.09 -20.57
CA ASP A 254 18.28 12.18 -20.35
C ASP A 254 18.60 13.41 -19.45
N ALA A 255 17.89 14.53 -19.68
CA ALA A 255 17.99 15.71 -18.82
C ALA A 255 17.42 15.48 -17.40
N ILE A 256 16.40 14.61 -17.25
CA ILE A 256 15.88 14.19 -15.94
C ILE A 256 16.91 13.35 -15.19
N ASP A 257 17.58 12.41 -15.88
CA ASP A 257 18.62 11.55 -15.28
C ASP A 257 19.80 12.39 -14.77
N GLU A 258 20.31 13.33 -15.57
CA GLU A 258 21.39 14.25 -15.19
C GLU A 258 21.00 15.13 -13.99
N GLU A 259 19.82 15.72 -14.03
CA GLU A 259 19.33 16.58 -12.96
C GLU A 259 19.10 15.80 -11.66
N TYR A 260 18.64 14.54 -11.72
CA TYR A 260 18.40 13.72 -10.55
C TYR A 260 19.68 13.47 -9.73
N GLN A 261 20.81 13.27 -10.39
CA GLN A 261 22.10 13.18 -9.70
C GLN A 261 22.44 14.47 -8.91
N ARG A 262 22.09 15.63 -9.48
CA ARG A 262 22.28 16.93 -8.83
C ARG A 262 21.33 17.15 -7.66
N VAL A 263 20.07 16.72 -7.77
CA VAL A 263 19.05 16.84 -6.72
C VAL A 263 19.51 16.18 -5.42
N GLY A 264 20.02 14.96 -5.48
CA GLY A 264 20.53 14.25 -4.31
C GLY A 264 21.59 15.05 -3.55
N GLY A 265 22.58 15.59 -4.27
CA GLY A 265 23.64 16.38 -3.67
C GLY A 265 23.17 17.73 -3.07
N LEU A 266 22.12 18.33 -3.63
CA LEU A 266 21.52 19.54 -3.09
C LEU A 266 20.70 19.27 -1.82
N PHE A 267 19.91 18.19 -1.82
CA PHE A 267 19.09 17.80 -0.66
C PHE A 267 19.95 17.43 0.52
N GLU A 268 21.09 16.78 0.29
CA GLU A 268 22.03 16.43 1.37
C GLU A 268 22.52 17.69 2.11
N LYS A 269 22.80 18.77 1.39
CA LYS A 269 23.28 20.06 1.95
C LYS A 269 22.17 20.91 2.56
N ALA A 270 20.91 20.62 2.24
CA ALA A 270 19.73 21.35 2.71
C ALA A 270 19.42 21.03 4.18
N SER A 271 18.66 21.90 4.85
CA SER A 271 18.29 21.70 6.25
C SER A 271 16.79 21.79 6.47
N PHE A 272 16.28 20.98 7.40
CA PHE A 272 14.93 21.13 7.94
C PHE A 272 14.86 22.30 8.93
N PRO A 273 13.66 22.84 9.20
CA PRO A 273 13.45 23.81 10.27
C PRO A 273 13.93 23.26 11.63
N PRO A 274 14.42 24.12 12.55
CA PRO A 274 14.89 23.66 13.86
C PRO A 274 13.83 22.92 14.70
N ASP A 275 12.58 23.33 14.61
CA ASP A 275 11.45 22.70 15.30
C ASP A 275 11.13 21.31 14.74
N VAL A 276 11.25 21.12 13.43
CA VAL A 276 11.12 19.79 12.79
C VAL A 276 12.28 18.88 13.20
N LEU A 277 13.50 19.42 13.28
CA LEU A 277 14.67 18.64 13.76
C LEU A 277 14.50 18.22 15.22
N GLU A 278 13.89 19.06 16.08
CA GLU A 278 13.60 18.67 17.47
C GLU A 278 12.49 17.61 17.54
N ASP A 279 11.45 17.71 16.69
CA ASP A 279 10.45 16.64 16.57
C ASP A 279 11.10 15.32 16.12
N PHE A 280 12.03 15.37 15.16
CA PHE A 280 12.78 14.19 14.71
C PHE A 280 13.66 13.61 15.84
N ARG A 281 14.29 14.47 16.62
CA ARG A 281 15.06 14.07 17.80
C ARG A 281 14.16 13.40 18.84
N GLY A 282 13.00 13.97 19.12
CA GLY A 282 11.98 13.39 19.97
C GLY A 282 11.54 12.00 19.50
N LEU A 283 11.33 11.85 18.19
CA LEU A 283 11.01 10.56 17.58
C LEU A 283 12.13 9.54 17.77
N MET A 284 13.40 9.93 17.56
CA MET A 284 14.55 9.02 17.74
C MET A 284 14.70 8.59 19.21
N ARG A 285 14.41 9.46 20.17
CA ARG A 285 14.34 9.10 21.59
C ARG A 285 13.25 8.07 21.89
N GLN A 286 12.05 8.27 21.33
CA GLN A 286 10.92 7.37 21.52
C GLN A 286 11.15 5.99 20.89
N ILE A 287 11.77 5.92 19.72
CA ILE A 287 12.08 4.67 19.04
C ILE A 287 13.21 3.91 19.75
N GLY A 288 14.17 4.63 20.33
CA GLY A 288 15.41 4.05 20.87
C GLY A 288 16.33 3.52 19.77
N GLU A 289 17.06 2.45 20.04
CA GLU A 289 18.01 1.82 19.10
C GLU A 289 17.36 0.74 18.21
N HIS A 290 16.03 0.71 18.11
CA HIS A 290 15.36 -0.26 17.26
C HIS A 290 15.52 0.09 15.78
N PRO A 291 15.88 -0.87 14.90
CA PRO A 291 15.93 -0.63 13.47
C PRO A 291 14.61 -0.12 12.91
N ILE A 292 14.69 0.81 11.97
CA ILE A 292 13.52 1.44 11.34
C ILE A 292 13.63 1.42 9.82
N ILE A 293 12.50 1.55 9.17
CA ILE A 293 12.39 1.81 7.75
C ILE A 293 11.69 3.16 7.52
N VAL A 294 12.26 3.98 6.66
CA VAL A 294 11.62 5.22 6.15
C VAL A 294 11.08 4.92 4.76
N ARG A 295 9.77 5.05 4.58
CA ARG A 295 9.07 4.72 3.33
C ARG A 295 8.35 5.95 2.80
N SER A 296 8.36 6.11 1.49
CA SER A 296 7.50 7.08 0.80
C SER A 296 6.02 6.76 1.04
N SER A 297 5.21 7.81 1.11
CA SER A 297 3.75 7.74 1.09
C SER A 297 3.22 8.94 0.33
N SER A 298 3.38 8.92 -0.98
CA SER A 298 2.92 10.00 -1.83
C SER A 298 1.41 9.94 -2.07
N TYR A 299 0.85 10.99 -2.64
CA TYR A 299 -0.59 11.02 -2.92
C TYR A 299 -1.02 10.04 -4.00
N LEU A 300 -0.12 9.71 -4.93
CA LEU A 300 -0.39 8.77 -6.03
C LEU A 300 -0.08 7.32 -5.66
N GLU A 301 0.79 7.06 -4.66
CA GLU A 301 1.11 5.70 -4.25
C GLU A 301 -0.12 4.99 -3.68
N ASP A 302 -0.27 3.72 -4.03
CA ASP A 302 -1.38 2.84 -3.62
C ASP A 302 -2.77 3.43 -3.90
N SER A 303 -2.83 4.35 -4.87
CA SER A 303 -4.09 4.93 -5.36
C SER A 303 -4.90 3.88 -6.09
N PHE A 304 -6.22 3.95 -5.95
CA PHE A 304 -7.12 3.01 -6.63
C PHE A 304 -7.03 3.16 -8.15
N GLY A 305 -6.53 2.12 -8.81
CA GLY A 305 -6.43 2.06 -10.26
C GLY A 305 -5.12 2.61 -10.85
N LEU A 306 -4.13 2.93 -9.99
CA LEU A 306 -2.81 3.36 -10.41
C LEU A 306 -1.74 2.52 -9.67
N ALA A 307 -0.81 1.87 -10.41
CA ALA A 307 0.37 1.20 -9.82
C ALA A 307 1.55 2.16 -9.70
N PHE A 308 1.44 3.06 -8.79
CA PHE A 308 2.54 3.96 -8.48
C PHE A 308 3.51 3.39 -7.42
N SER A 309 3.37 2.11 -7.10
CA SER A 309 4.20 1.43 -6.10
C SER A 309 5.59 1.09 -6.63
N GLY A 310 6.61 1.15 -5.77
CA GLY A 310 7.98 0.82 -6.13
C GLY A 310 8.71 1.88 -6.96
N LYS A 311 8.10 3.05 -7.22
CA LYS A 311 8.71 4.16 -7.95
C LYS A 311 9.58 5.06 -7.10
N TYR A 312 9.33 5.09 -5.80
CA TYR A 312 10.10 5.85 -4.81
C TYR A 312 10.92 4.93 -3.93
N GLN A 313 11.96 5.49 -3.34
CA GLN A 313 12.86 4.74 -2.47
C GLN A 313 12.26 4.49 -1.09
N SER A 314 12.72 3.39 -0.46
CA SER A 314 12.56 3.09 0.96
C SER A 314 13.94 2.81 1.55
N ILE A 315 14.21 3.33 2.73
CA ILE A 315 15.53 3.27 3.36
C ILE A 315 15.43 2.54 4.70
N PHE A 316 16.16 1.44 4.83
CA PHE A 316 16.37 0.77 6.11
C PHE A 316 17.52 1.45 6.88
N LEU A 317 17.29 1.70 8.15
CA LEU A 317 18.26 2.27 9.07
C LEU A 317 18.42 1.33 10.26
N ALA A 318 19.65 0.93 10.52
CA ALA A 318 19.97 0.11 11.70
C ALA A 318 19.69 0.87 13.00
N ASN A 319 19.74 2.21 12.97
CA ASN A 319 19.38 3.10 14.06
C ASN A 319 20.18 2.83 15.35
N GLN A 320 21.48 2.60 15.21
CA GLN A 320 22.39 2.30 16.30
C GLN A 320 23.29 3.51 16.63
N GLY A 321 23.86 3.53 17.84
CA GLY A 321 24.76 4.58 18.32
C GLY A 321 24.05 5.67 19.12
N ASP A 322 24.75 6.77 19.36
CA ASP A 322 24.22 7.90 20.11
C ASP A 322 23.07 8.62 19.38
N GLU A 323 22.38 9.50 20.10
CA GLU A 323 21.21 10.21 19.60
C GLU A 323 21.52 11.06 18.36
N ASP A 324 22.67 11.72 18.33
CA ASP A 324 23.04 12.59 17.22
C ASP A 324 23.40 11.77 15.96
N THR A 325 24.07 10.66 16.12
CA THR A 325 24.37 9.71 15.03
C THR A 325 23.08 9.15 14.44
N ARG A 326 22.13 8.72 15.28
CA ARG A 326 20.83 8.20 14.85
C ARG A 326 20.00 9.27 14.16
N LEU A 327 19.98 10.50 14.71
CA LEU A 327 19.26 11.63 14.10
C LEU A 327 19.85 11.99 12.73
N ALA A 328 21.18 12.03 12.60
CA ALA A 328 21.84 12.33 11.34
C ALA A 328 21.49 11.28 10.25
N ALA A 329 21.55 9.99 10.62
CA ALA A 329 21.17 8.89 9.72
C ALA A 329 19.68 8.97 9.31
N PHE A 330 18.80 9.30 10.26
CA PHE A 330 17.37 9.48 9.99
C PHE A 330 17.10 10.64 9.03
N VAL A 331 17.70 11.81 9.28
CA VAL A 331 17.57 13.00 8.42
C VAL A 331 18.08 12.69 7.00
N HIS A 332 19.22 11.99 6.88
CA HIS A 332 19.74 11.55 5.58
C HIS A 332 18.74 10.63 4.87
N GLY A 333 18.19 9.63 5.56
CA GLY A 333 17.16 8.72 5.00
C GLY A 333 15.92 9.46 4.50
N VAL A 334 15.39 10.40 5.30
CA VAL A 334 14.24 11.24 4.92
C VAL A 334 14.55 12.05 3.65
N LYS A 335 15.72 12.70 3.57
CA LYS A 335 16.15 13.45 2.37
C LYS A 335 16.28 12.57 1.14
N THR A 336 16.84 11.37 1.29
CA THR A 336 17.00 10.40 0.21
C THR A 336 15.65 9.94 -0.35
N VAL A 337 14.71 9.60 0.53
CA VAL A 337 13.35 9.23 0.12
C VAL A 337 12.67 10.40 -0.58
N LEU A 338 12.79 11.64 -0.06
CA LEU A 338 12.21 12.82 -0.69
C LEU A 338 12.81 13.10 -2.08
N ALA A 339 14.14 12.96 -2.22
CA ALA A 339 14.83 13.16 -3.49
C ALA A 339 14.35 12.20 -4.57
N SER A 340 13.96 10.96 -4.20
CA SER A 340 13.47 9.96 -5.16
C SER A 340 12.22 10.38 -5.93
N MET A 341 11.47 11.38 -5.45
CA MET A 341 10.32 11.96 -6.15
C MET A 341 10.70 12.60 -7.49
N TYR A 342 11.95 13.03 -7.61
CA TYR A 342 12.49 13.71 -8.79
C TYR A 342 13.24 12.77 -9.73
N GLY A 343 13.20 11.46 -9.46
CA GLY A 343 13.80 10.44 -10.30
C GLY A 343 13.09 10.24 -11.64
N PRO A 344 13.75 9.59 -12.61
CA PRO A 344 13.19 9.38 -13.95
C PRO A 344 11.94 8.51 -13.94
N ASP A 345 11.95 7.39 -13.21
CA ASP A 345 10.85 6.43 -13.21
C ASP A 345 9.51 7.04 -12.75
N PRO A 346 9.40 7.74 -11.60
CA PRO A 346 8.15 8.36 -11.18
C PRO A 346 7.69 9.50 -12.11
N ILE A 347 8.62 10.26 -12.70
CA ILE A 347 8.27 11.35 -13.61
C ILE A 347 7.74 10.80 -14.93
N ILE A 348 8.39 9.80 -15.51
CA ILE A 348 7.97 9.18 -16.78
C ILE A 348 6.64 8.48 -16.59
N TYR A 349 6.46 7.72 -15.51
CA TYR A 349 5.18 7.08 -15.21
C TYR A 349 4.04 8.11 -15.13
N ARG A 350 4.23 9.24 -14.43
CA ARG A 350 3.21 10.31 -14.36
C ARG A 350 2.92 10.92 -15.73
N ARG A 351 3.94 11.07 -16.57
CA ARG A 351 3.80 11.57 -17.95
C ARG A 351 2.91 10.65 -18.77
N ASP A 352 3.19 9.36 -18.74
CA ASP A 352 2.50 8.35 -19.55
C ASP A 352 1.03 8.17 -19.15
N HIS A 353 0.71 8.45 -17.88
CA HIS A 353 -0.66 8.34 -17.33
C HIS A 353 -1.42 9.68 -17.28
N GLY A 354 -0.88 10.73 -17.91
CA GLY A 354 -1.52 12.07 -17.90
C GLY A 354 -1.55 12.73 -16.52
N LEU A 355 -0.68 12.30 -15.59
CA LEU A 355 -0.59 12.78 -14.20
C LEU A 355 0.55 13.79 -14.00
N LEU A 356 1.23 14.22 -15.06
CA LEU A 356 2.39 15.08 -14.96
C LEU A 356 2.06 16.43 -14.30
N ASP A 357 0.87 16.97 -14.56
CA ASP A 357 0.40 18.24 -14.03
C ASP A 357 -0.22 18.10 -12.63
N TYR A 358 -0.43 16.88 -12.15
CA TYR A 358 -0.86 16.65 -10.79
C TYR A 358 0.18 17.18 -9.80
N ASN A 359 -0.30 17.89 -8.77
CA ASN A 359 0.56 18.42 -7.71
C ASN A 359 0.91 17.30 -6.72
N GLU A 360 1.84 16.45 -7.12
CA GLU A 360 2.30 15.35 -6.29
C GLU A 360 3.01 15.87 -5.05
N ARG A 361 2.67 15.30 -3.90
CA ARG A 361 3.28 15.62 -2.61
C ARG A 361 3.68 14.34 -1.90
N MET A 362 4.83 14.41 -1.24
CA MET A 362 5.41 13.30 -0.49
C MET A 362 5.10 13.46 1.00
N ALA A 363 4.42 12.50 1.57
CA ALA A 363 4.44 12.19 2.99
C ALA A 363 5.32 10.96 3.21
N MET A 364 5.61 10.60 4.46
CA MET A 364 6.44 9.43 4.75
C MET A 364 5.90 8.63 5.92
N ILE A 365 6.22 7.35 5.90
CA ILE A 365 6.01 6.41 6.99
C ILE A 365 7.37 6.10 7.62
N VAL A 366 7.45 6.18 8.93
CA VAL A 366 8.57 5.68 9.74
C VAL A 366 8.06 4.50 10.54
N GLN A 367 8.62 3.33 10.35
CA GLN A 367 8.09 2.11 10.93
C GLN A 367 9.23 1.29 11.54
N LYS A 368 9.01 0.73 12.74
CA LYS A 368 9.94 -0.23 13.32
C LYS A 368 10.03 -1.45 12.42
N VAL A 369 11.25 -1.90 12.12
CA VAL A 369 11.47 -3.11 11.34
C VAL A 369 11.11 -4.32 12.19
N VAL A 370 10.18 -5.13 11.70
CA VAL A 370 9.79 -6.38 12.35
C VAL A 370 10.97 -7.35 12.38
N GLY A 371 11.13 -8.04 13.49
CA GLY A 371 12.18 -9.00 13.72
C GLY A 371 12.80 -8.84 15.09
N ARG A 372 13.81 -9.67 15.34
CA ARG A 372 14.57 -9.69 16.60
C ARG A 372 16.05 -9.60 16.31
N ARG A 373 16.80 -9.18 17.32
CA ARG A 373 18.25 -9.20 17.29
C ARG A 373 18.76 -10.63 17.45
N HIS A 374 19.58 -11.09 16.53
CA HIS A 374 20.31 -12.36 16.55
C HIS A 374 21.80 -12.06 16.38
N GLY A 375 22.54 -12.02 17.49
CA GLY A 375 23.93 -11.54 17.47
C GLY A 375 24.02 -10.09 16.96
N ASP A 376 24.75 -9.89 15.87
CA ASP A 376 24.87 -8.59 15.20
C ASP A 376 23.80 -8.33 14.11
N TRP A 377 22.88 -9.26 13.92
CA TRP A 377 21.88 -9.19 12.87
C TRP A 377 20.47 -8.94 13.42
N HIS A 378 19.65 -8.22 12.64
CA HIS A 378 18.24 -8.01 12.93
C HIS A 378 17.38 -8.44 11.72
N PHE A 379 16.50 -9.41 11.92
CA PHE A 379 15.59 -9.93 10.90
C PHE A 379 14.42 -10.72 11.52
N PRO A 380 13.26 -10.84 10.84
CA PRO A 380 12.16 -11.74 11.21
C PRO A 380 12.40 -13.16 10.69
N LEU A 381 11.67 -14.13 11.21
CA LEU A 381 11.68 -15.50 10.68
C LEU A 381 11.31 -15.55 9.20
N ALA A 382 10.29 -14.81 8.80
CA ALA A 382 9.85 -14.77 7.42
C ALA A 382 9.14 -13.45 7.10
N ALA A 383 9.15 -13.09 5.84
CA ALA A 383 8.40 -11.94 5.32
C ALA A 383 8.01 -12.17 3.86
N GLY A 384 7.15 -11.32 3.32
CA GLY A 384 6.74 -11.47 1.94
C GLY A 384 5.47 -10.71 1.58
N VAL A 385 4.76 -11.22 0.57
CA VAL A 385 3.54 -10.61 0.04
C VAL A 385 2.41 -11.62 -0.01
N LEU A 386 1.24 -11.21 0.45
CA LEU A 386 -0.02 -11.92 0.37
C LEU A 386 -0.84 -11.35 -0.80
N TYR A 387 -1.34 -12.20 -1.66
CA TYR A 387 -2.25 -11.83 -2.75
C TYR A 387 -3.59 -12.50 -2.54
N SER A 388 -4.67 -11.76 -2.53
CA SER A 388 -6.02 -12.34 -2.42
C SER A 388 -6.51 -13.00 -3.71
N ASN A 389 -5.83 -12.73 -4.83
CA ASN A 389 -6.05 -13.40 -6.12
C ASN A 389 -4.71 -13.96 -6.63
N ASN A 390 -4.71 -15.23 -7.03
CA ASN A 390 -3.55 -15.90 -7.58
C ASN A 390 -3.57 -15.79 -9.11
N SER A 391 -2.76 -14.91 -9.68
CA SER A 391 -2.59 -14.78 -11.13
C SER A 391 -1.77 -15.92 -11.76
N TRP A 392 -1.14 -16.77 -10.94
CA TRP A 392 -0.24 -17.83 -11.40
C TRP A 392 -0.68 -19.22 -10.96
N ALA A 393 -1.50 -19.88 -11.76
CA ALA A 393 -1.97 -21.24 -11.53
C ALA A 393 -1.16 -22.23 -12.38
N TRP A 394 -0.05 -22.78 -11.84
CA TRP A 394 0.80 -23.77 -12.54
C TRP A 394 0.27 -25.19 -12.49
N ASN A 395 -0.81 -25.42 -11.76
CA ASN A 395 -1.45 -26.72 -11.61
C ASN A 395 -2.97 -26.53 -11.65
N PRO A 396 -3.74 -27.40 -12.33
CA PRO A 396 -5.21 -27.31 -12.41
C PRO A 396 -5.95 -27.35 -11.07
N ARG A 397 -5.29 -27.82 -10.00
CA ARG A 397 -5.85 -27.79 -8.64
C ARG A 397 -5.86 -26.41 -8.01
N ILE A 398 -5.06 -25.47 -8.53
CA ILE A 398 -4.92 -24.12 -7.99
C ILE A 398 -6.01 -23.26 -8.60
N ARG A 399 -6.88 -22.71 -7.77
CA ARG A 399 -7.89 -21.73 -8.19
C ARG A 399 -7.37 -20.31 -7.98
N LYS A 400 -7.62 -19.43 -8.94
CA LYS A 400 -7.21 -18.02 -8.88
C LYS A 400 -7.76 -17.32 -7.63
N SER A 401 -9.01 -17.60 -7.26
CA SER A 401 -9.69 -17.01 -6.09
C SER A 401 -9.11 -17.39 -4.72
N ASP A 402 -8.25 -18.41 -4.67
CA ASP A 402 -7.78 -18.94 -3.38
C ASP A 402 -6.61 -18.16 -2.78
N GLY A 403 -6.05 -17.26 -3.55
CA GLY A 403 -4.92 -16.42 -3.14
C GLY A 403 -3.55 -17.11 -3.24
N LEU A 404 -2.53 -16.32 -3.04
CA LEU A 404 -1.12 -16.72 -3.14
C LEU A 404 -0.30 -16.03 -2.05
N VAL A 405 0.71 -16.71 -1.53
CA VAL A 405 1.75 -16.12 -0.68
C VAL A 405 3.10 -16.25 -1.36
N ARG A 406 3.86 -15.17 -1.39
CA ARG A 406 5.29 -15.17 -1.69
C ARG A 406 6.04 -15.01 -0.39
N LEU A 407 6.89 -15.95 -0.05
CA LEU A 407 7.52 -16.06 1.26
C LEU A 407 9.03 -16.17 1.12
N VAL A 408 9.75 -15.40 1.93
CA VAL A 408 11.20 -15.45 2.08
C VAL A 408 11.57 -15.49 3.56
N PHE A 409 12.75 -16.00 3.87
CA PHE A 409 13.40 -15.91 5.19
C PHE A 409 14.10 -14.55 5.29
N GLY A 410 14.06 -13.93 6.45
CA GLY A 410 14.62 -12.59 6.67
C GLY A 410 13.66 -11.47 6.23
N LEU A 411 14.22 -10.34 5.84
CA LEU A 411 13.45 -9.17 5.38
C LEU A 411 12.74 -9.45 4.05
N GLY A 412 11.58 -8.83 3.85
CA GLY A 412 10.71 -9.08 2.71
C GLY A 412 11.20 -8.54 1.36
N THR A 413 12.31 -7.83 1.32
CA THR A 413 12.92 -7.22 0.12
C THR A 413 13.06 -8.22 -1.01
N ARG A 414 13.58 -9.42 -0.74
CA ARG A 414 13.76 -10.48 -1.76
C ARG A 414 12.45 -11.14 -2.23
N ALA A 415 11.34 -10.91 -1.55
CA ALA A 415 10.03 -11.30 -2.05
C ALA A 415 9.50 -10.32 -3.11
N VAL A 416 9.92 -9.07 -3.04
CA VAL A 416 9.52 -7.98 -3.93
C VAL A 416 10.59 -7.76 -5.00
N ASP A 417 11.84 -7.51 -4.58
CA ASP A 417 13.00 -7.32 -5.46
C ASP A 417 13.64 -8.66 -5.74
N ARG A 418 13.25 -9.29 -6.83
CA ARG A 418 13.83 -10.58 -7.19
C ARG A 418 15.25 -10.39 -7.72
N VAL A 419 16.20 -10.98 -7.00
CA VAL A 419 17.59 -11.07 -7.41
C VAL A 419 17.83 -12.45 -8.02
N GLY A 420 18.66 -12.53 -9.06
CA GLY A 420 18.94 -13.78 -9.76
C GLY A 420 19.52 -14.87 -8.90
N GLY A 421 19.19 -16.11 -9.24
CA GLY A 421 19.65 -17.28 -8.52
C GLY A 421 19.02 -17.51 -7.14
N ASP A 422 18.04 -16.69 -6.76
CA ASP A 422 17.33 -16.76 -5.49
C ASP A 422 15.80 -16.81 -5.69
N TYR A 423 15.13 -17.70 -4.97
CA TYR A 423 13.74 -18.09 -5.26
C TYR A 423 12.86 -17.98 -4.03
N PRO A 424 11.94 -17.00 -3.98
CA PRO A 424 10.89 -16.96 -2.96
C PRO A 424 10.01 -18.21 -3.03
N ARG A 425 9.59 -18.71 -1.90
CA ARG A 425 8.61 -19.80 -1.84
C ARG A 425 7.24 -19.31 -2.26
N MET A 426 6.69 -19.85 -3.35
CA MET A 426 5.35 -19.58 -3.84
C MET A 426 4.37 -20.57 -3.21
N ILE A 427 3.32 -20.07 -2.55
CA ILE A 427 2.38 -20.88 -1.75
C ILE A 427 0.96 -20.59 -2.21
N PRO A 428 0.35 -21.48 -3.02
CA PRO A 428 -1.07 -21.36 -3.34
C PRO A 428 -1.88 -21.68 -2.10
N LEU A 429 -2.73 -20.78 -1.66
CA LEU A 429 -3.47 -20.95 -0.41
C LEU A 429 -4.49 -22.09 -0.45
N SER A 430 -4.95 -22.51 -1.64
CA SER A 430 -5.77 -23.74 -1.78
C SER A 430 -5.01 -25.01 -1.39
N HIS A 431 -3.72 -25.09 -1.75
CA HIS A 431 -2.87 -26.24 -1.54
C HIS A 431 -1.47 -25.81 -1.07
N PRO A 432 -1.31 -25.42 0.21
CA PRO A 432 -0.10 -24.73 0.69
C PRO A 432 1.21 -25.53 0.53
N THR A 433 1.13 -26.84 0.55
CA THR A 433 2.29 -27.73 0.38
C THR A 433 2.64 -28.01 -1.07
N LEU A 434 1.75 -27.66 -2.02
CA LEU A 434 1.98 -27.90 -3.44
C LEU A 434 3.16 -27.06 -3.94
N ARG A 435 4.04 -27.71 -4.70
CA ARG A 435 5.23 -27.13 -5.31
C ARG A 435 5.33 -27.46 -6.80
N PRO A 436 5.96 -26.61 -7.61
CA PRO A 436 6.39 -27.01 -8.95
C PRO A 436 7.53 -28.04 -8.92
N GLU A 437 8.45 -27.91 -7.95
CA GLU A 437 9.61 -28.81 -7.76
C GLU A 437 9.17 -30.12 -7.14
N VAL A 438 9.63 -31.26 -7.73
CA VAL A 438 9.20 -32.59 -7.32
C VAL A 438 10.30 -33.34 -6.55
N THR A 439 11.59 -33.15 -6.91
CA THR A 439 12.69 -33.87 -6.28
C THR A 439 13.43 -33.03 -5.23
N PRO A 440 14.09 -33.65 -4.23
CA PRO A 440 14.88 -32.92 -3.24
C PRO A 440 15.94 -32.02 -3.86
N GLU A 441 16.57 -32.45 -4.96
CA GLU A 441 17.60 -31.68 -5.69
C GLU A 441 16.98 -30.45 -6.32
N GLN A 442 15.81 -30.57 -6.95
CA GLN A 442 15.08 -29.44 -7.51
C GLN A 442 14.65 -28.47 -6.41
N ILE A 443 14.08 -28.97 -5.30
CA ILE A 443 13.69 -28.16 -4.15
C ILE A 443 14.91 -27.40 -3.61
N SER A 444 16.05 -28.06 -3.43
CA SER A 444 17.26 -27.44 -2.97
C SER A 444 17.80 -26.41 -3.97
N LYS A 445 17.79 -26.73 -5.27
CA LYS A 445 18.26 -25.81 -6.33
C LYS A 445 17.42 -24.52 -6.37
N TYR A 446 16.10 -24.62 -6.23
CA TYR A 446 15.13 -23.51 -6.36
C TYR A 446 14.58 -23.01 -5.03
N SER A 447 15.31 -23.21 -3.95
CA SER A 447 15.05 -22.55 -2.67
C SER A 447 15.86 -21.27 -2.55
N GLN A 448 15.44 -20.37 -1.66
CA GLN A 448 16.19 -19.17 -1.29
C GLN A 448 17.58 -19.54 -0.76
N LYS A 449 18.61 -18.79 -1.19
CA LYS A 449 20.01 -18.95 -0.80
C LYS A 449 20.52 -17.75 -0.02
N MET A 450 20.12 -16.57 -0.43
CA MET A 450 20.60 -15.32 0.15
C MET A 450 19.50 -14.69 1.02
N VAL A 451 19.88 -14.00 2.06
CA VAL A 451 18.99 -13.33 3.02
C VAL A 451 19.40 -11.88 3.13
N ASP A 452 18.41 -10.99 3.05
CA ASP A 452 18.61 -9.60 3.40
C ASP A 452 18.29 -9.41 4.88
N ALA A 453 19.25 -8.87 5.63
CA ALA A 453 19.13 -8.59 7.05
C ALA A 453 19.84 -7.28 7.39
N ILE A 454 19.48 -6.66 8.50
CA ILE A 454 20.15 -5.45 8.97
C ILE A 454 21.33 -5.88 9.85
N ASN A 455 22.54 -5.51 9.45
CA ASN A 455 23.73 -5.67 10.25
C ASN A 455 23.86 -4.49 11.23
N LEU A 456 23.64 -4.76 12.52
CA LEU A 456 23.64 -3.73 13.57
C LEU A 456 25.05 -3.19 13.86
N ARG A 457 26.10 -3.93 13.51
CA ARG A 457 27.48 -3.52 13.69
C ARG A 457 27.96 -2.57 12.59
N THR A 458 27.64 -2.87 11.32
CA THR A 458 28.00 -2.01 10.19
C THR A 458 27.00 -0.88 9.96
N GLY A 459 25.79 -0.99 10.53
CA GLY A 459 24.72 -0.04 10.34
C GLY A 459 24.00 -0.15 8.99
N GLN A 460 24.23 -1.21 8.21
CA GLN A 460 23.76 -1.35 6.84
C GLN A 460 22.78 -2.51 6.67
N LEU A 461 21.93 -2.39 5.63
CA LEU A 461 21.21 -3.52 5.06
C LEU A 461 22.22 -4.33 4.24
N GLU A 462 22.38 -5.60 4.56
CA GLU A 462 23.34 -6.49 3.88
C GLU A 462 22.66 -7.76 3.39
N THR A 463 23.20 -8.30 2.31
CA THR A 463 22.81 -9.60 1.77
C THR A 463 23.85 -10.65 2.18
N ILE A 464 23.41 -11.69 2.87
CA ILE A 464 24.28 -12.75 3.39
C ILE A 464 23.77 -14.12 2.92
N ASP A 465 24.69 -15.09 2.74
CA ASP A 465 24.32 -16.49 2.51
C ASP A 465 23.51 -17.05 3.69
N PHE A 466 22.40 -17.72 3.38
CA PHE A 466 21.49 -18.24 4.40
C PHE A 466 22.17 -19.19 5.40
N ARG A 467 23.03 -20.11 4.91
CA ARG A 467 23.69 -21.08 5.78
C ARG A 467 24.72 -20.42 6.70
N SER A 468 25.40 -19.41 6.19
CA SER A 468 26.32 -18.58 6.98
C SER A 468 25.54 -17.85 8.09
N LEU A 469 24.44 -17.18 7.75
CA LEU A 469 23.58 -16.49 8.74
C LEU A 469 23.01 -17.48 9.77
N ALA A 470 22.53 -18.66 9.35
CA ALA A 470 22.00 -19.68 10.25
C ALA A 470 23.07 -20.24 11.20
N GLY A 471 24.35 -20.23 10.80
CA GLY A 471 25.48 -20.64 11.65
C GLY A 471 25.90 -19.54 12.63
N GLU A 472 25.95 -18.28 12.18
CA GLU A 472 26.39 -17.15 12.99
C GLU A 472 25.32 -16.64 13.95
N ALA A 473 24.06 -16.59 13.48
CA ALA A 473 22.95 -15.97 14.19
C ALA A 473 21.65 -16.78 14.02
N PRO A 474 21.58 -17.99 14.56
CA PRO A 474 20.43 -18.88 14.36
C PRO A 474 19.15 -18.26 14.93
N HIS A 475 18.11 -18.23 14.12
CA HIS A 475 16.79 -17.82 14.56
C HIS A 475 16.18 -18.90 15.49
N PRO A 476 15.56 -18.55 16.65
CA PRO A 476 15.04 -19.53 17.60
C PRO A 476 13.91 -20.41 17.02
N ASP A 477 13.23 -19.94 15.98
CA ASP A 477 12.16 -20.66 15.30
C ASP A 477 12.57 -21.17 13.91
N LEU A 478 13.87 -21.30 13.65
CA LEU A 478 14.45 -21.72 12.37
C LEU A 478 13.86 -23.05 11.88
N TYR A 479 13.51 -23.98 12.80
CA TYR A 479 12.87 -25.27 12.51
C TYR A 479 11.55 -25.13 11.72
N LEU A 480 10.90 -23.97 11.76
CA LEU A 480 9.68 -23.70 10.98
C LEU A 480 9.98 -23.40 9.50
N ALA A 481 11.17 -22.86 9.23
CA ALA A 481 11.53 -22.38 7.89
C ALA A 481 12.34 -23.39 7.09
N VAL A 482 12.97 -24.40 7.72
CA VAL A 482 13.95 -25.28 7.07
C VAL A 482 13.50 -26.73 6.94
N SER A 483 14.12 -27.42 5.97
CA SER A 483 14.23 -28.88 5.94
C SER A 483 15.71 -29.28 5.92
N LEU A 484 16.00 -30.47 6.41
CA LEU A 484 17.31 -31.10 6.40
C LEU A 484 17.47 -31.91 5.11
N THR A 485 18.57 -31.72 4.43
CA THR A 485 18.96 -32.49 3.24
C THR A 485 20.04 -33.51 3.60
N GLY A 486 19.85 -34.78 3.24
CA GLY A 486 20.84 -35.86 3.44
C GLY A 486 20.39 -37.12 2.74
N ASP A 487 21.35 -37.92 2.24
CA ASP A 487 21.15 -39.22 1.62
C ASP A 487 20.07 -39.23 0.50
N GLY A 488 19.97 -38.15 -0.27
CA GLY A 488 18.96 -38.01 -1.35
C GLY A 488 17.53 -37.75 -0.86
N GLU A 489 17.34 -37.55 0.45
CA GLU A 489 16.06 -37.22 1.06
C GLU A 489 16.04 -35.80 1.63
N MET A 490 14.84 -35.25 1.76
CA MET A 490 14.58 -33.96 2.39
C MET A 490 13.50 -34.11 3.45
N LYS A 491 13.83 -33.78 4.71
CA LYS A 491 12.92 -33.96 5.86
C LYS A 491 12.80 -32.69 6.68
N ALA A 492 11.58 -32.27 6.95
CA ALA A 492 11.35 -31.20 7.92
C ALA A 492 11.72 -31.64 9.34
N PRO A 493 12.31 -30.74 10.17
CA PRO A 493 12.64 -31.07 11.56
C PRO A 493 11.39 -31.50 12.34
N LEU A 494 11.54 -32.50 13.17
CA LEU A 494 10.43 -33.04 13.99
C LEU A 494 10.15 -32.17 15.20
N PHE A 495 11.21 -31.63 15.82
CA PHE A 495 11.16 -30.88 17.08
C PHE A 495 11.93 -29.56 16.97
N ARG A 496 11.51 -28.56 17.77
CA ARG A 496 12.19 -27.26 17.86
C ARG A 496 13.65 -27.37 18.36
N THR A 497 13.92 -28.37 19.21
CA THR A 497 15.23 -28.62 19.80
C THR A 497 16.14 -29.53 18.98
N GLN A 498 15.72 -29.92 17.77
CA GLN A 498 16.54 -30.76 16.90
C GLN A 498 17.77 -29.97 16.43
N GLU A 499 18.94 -30.63 16.42
CA GLU A 499 20.14 -30.04 15.84
C GLU A 499 19.94 -29.73 14.35
N LEU A 500 20.34 -28.54 13.95
CA LEU A 500 20.16 -28.01 12.59
C LEU A 500 21.54 -27.62 12.02
N PRO A 501 22.35 -28.59 11.55
CA PRO A 501 23.68 -28.27 11.01
C PRO A 501 23.53 -27.40 9.74
N PRO A 502 24.19 -26.22 9.69
CA PRO A 502 24.00 -25.25 8.60
C PRO A 502 24.21 -25.82 7.19
N SER A 503 25.16 -26.75 7.03
CA SER A 503 25.48 -27.39 5.74
C SER A 503 24.33 -28.20 5.15
N SER A 504 23.44 -28.72 5.98
CA SER A 504 22.30 -29.55 5.54
C SER A 504 21.00 -28.77 5.41
N LEU A 505 20.97 -27.45 5.67
CA LEU A 505 19.75 -26.66 5.66
C LEU A 505 19.30 -26.30 4.25
N CYS A 506 17.99 -26.38 4.03
CA CYS A 506 17.29 -25.87 2.87
C CYS A 506 16.02 -25.12 3.30
N LEU A 507 15.80 -23.90 2.82
CA LEU A 507 14.61 -23.12 3.11
C LEU A 507 13.40 -23.68 2.38
N THR A 508 12.48 -24.27 3.11
CA THR A 508 11.27 -24.93 2.56
C THR A 508 9.97 -24.40 3.15
N PHE A 509 10.03 -23.88 4.38
CA PHE A 509 8.89 -23.41 5.18
C PHE A 509 7.83 -24.51 5.48
N GLU A 510 8.17 -25.78 5.35
CA GLU A 510 7.21 -26.88 5.48
C GLU A 510 6.50 -26.89 6.84
N ASN A 511 7.27 -26.75 7.93
CA ASN A 511 6.70 -26.70 9.27
C ASN A 511 5.88 -25.43 9.53
N LEU A 512 6.26 -24.29 8.98
CA LEU A 512 5.47 -23.06 9.05
C LEU A 512 4.09 -23.24 8.41
N LEU A 513 4.05 -23.90 7.27
CA LEU A 513 2.82 -24.14 6.51
C LEU A 513 1.91 -25.22 7.14
N THR A 514 2.49 -26.24 7.81
CA THR A 514 1.75 -27.41 8.27
C THR A 514 1.53 -27.47 9.78
N LYS A 515 2.42 -26.85 10.58
CA LYS A 515 2.42 -26.95 12.04
C LYS A 515 2.16 -25.64 12.76
N SER A 516 1.94 -24.53 12.04
CA SER A 516 1.65 -23.22 12.64
C SER A 516 0.27 -22.69 12.24
N ALA A 517 -0.16 -21.60 12.89
CA ALA A 517 -1.38 -20.89 12.55
C ALA A 517 -1.25 -19.99 11.29
N PHE A 518 -0.09 -19.95 10.64
CA PHE A 518 0.21 -19.02 9.55
C PHE A 518 -0.83 -19.08 8.41
N VAL A 519 -1.05 -20.27 7.80
CA VAL A 519 -1.97 -20.39 6.66
C VAL A 519 -3.42 -20.06 7.02
N PRO A 520 -4.00 -20.57 8.12
CA PRO A 520 -5.34 -20.19 8.54
C PRO A 520 -5.49 -18.68 8.81
N LEU A 521 -4.49 -18.04 9.43
CA LEU A 521 -4.49 -16.58 9.70
C LEU A 521 -4.46 -15.78 8.38
N VAL A 522 -3.55 -16.12 7.47
CA VAL A 522 -3.44 -15.46 6.17
C VAL A 522 -4.75 -15.52 5.39
N LYS A 523 -5.40 -16.69 5.35
CA LYS A 523 -6.71 -16.84 4.67
C LYS A 523 -7.78 -15.93 5.29
N LYS A 524 -7.87 -15.87 6.62
CA LYS A 524 -8.83 -15.00 7.31
C LYS A 524 -8.56 -13.52 7.02
N VAL A 525 -7.29 -13.10 7.10
CA VAL A 525 -6.85 -11.73 6.81
C VAL A 525 -7.24 -11.30 5.41
N LEU A 526 -6.85 -12.08 4.40
CA LEU A 526 -7.14 -11.77 3.00
C LEU A 526 -8.65 -11.71 2.74
N ALA A 527 -9.42 -12.66 3.25
CA ALA A 527 -10.88 -12.67 3.08
C ALA A 527 -11.55 -11.45 3.72
N SER A 528 -11.11 -11.05 4.93
CA SER A 528 -11.68 -9.90 5.64
C SER A 528 -11.38 -8.58 4.92
N VAL A 529 -10.12 -8.38 4.52
CA VAL A 529 -9.69 -7.15 3.86
C VAL A 529 -10.28 -7.05 2.45
N GLN A 530 -10.24 -8.13 1.67
CA GLN A 530 -10.86 -8.17 0.34
C GLN A 530 -12.37 -7.91 0.42
N GLY A 531 -13.07 -8.46 1.41
CA GLY A 531 -14.49 -8.23 1.63
C GLY A 531 -14.80 -6.76 1.89
N ALA A 532 -13.99 -6.07 2.70
CA ALA A 532 -14.14 -4.66 3.01
C ALA A 532 -13.77 -3.75 1.82
N TYR A 533 -12.73 -4.12 1.05
CA TYR A 533 -12.32 -3.37 -0.13
C TYR A 533 -13.25 -3.60 -1.34
N GLY A 534 -14.03 -4.69 -1.36
CA GLY A 534 -14.88 -5.08 -2.48
C GLY A 534 -14.12 -5.46 -3.75
N ARG A 535 -12.81 -5.69 -3.66
CA ARG A 535 -11.90 -6.02 -4.76
C ARG A 535 -10.66 -6.76 -4.26
N PRO A 536 -9.91 -7.44 -5.16
CA PRO A 536 -8.66 -8.08 -4.78
C PRO A 536 -7.67 -7.11 -4.14
N VAL A 537 -6.89 -7.63 -3.19
CA VAL A 537 -5.87 -6.87 -2.45
C VAL A 537 -4.55 -7.62 -2.44
N ASP A 538 -3.45 -6.88 -2.33
CA ASP A 538 -2.15 -7.39 -1.93
C ASP A 538 -1.71 -6.72 -0.62
N MET A 539 -0.95 -7.48 0.18
CA MET A 539 -0.52 -7.03 1.50
C MET A 539 0.93 -7.47 1.74
N GLU A 540 1.77 -6.53 2.14
CA GLU A 540 3.10 -6.88 2.66
C GLU A 540 2.98 -7.32 4.11
N PHE A 541 3.74 -8.33 4.47
CA PHE A 541 3.71 -8.89 5.81
C PHE A 541 5.09 -9.34 6.29
N ALA A 542 5.21 -9.50 7.62
CA ALA A 542 6.28 -10.25 8.25
C ALA A 542 5.68 -11.25 9.25
N TRP A 543 6.42 -12.32 9.51
CA TRP A 543 6.09 -13.35 10.51
C TRP A 543 7.25 -13.52 11.47
N ASP A 544 7.01 -13.20 12.72
CA ASP A 544 7.98 -13.41 13.79
C ASP A 544 7.25 -13.64 15.12
N ASP A 545 7.87 -14.41 16.03
CA ASP A 545 7.30 -14.71 17.35
C ASP A 545 5.83 -15.20 17.32
N ASN A 546 5.53 -16.06 16.35
CA ASN A 546 4.18 -16.59 16.09
C ASN A 546 3.11 -15.53 15.83
N LYS A 547 3.51 -14.36 15.30
CA LYS A 547 2.62 -13.25 14.96
C LYS A 547 2.76 -12.87 13.49
N LEU A 548 1.64 -12.52 12.89
CA LEU A 548 1.54 -11.94 11.55
C LEU A 548 1.51 -10.41 11.68
N TYR A 549 2.53 -9.75 11.19
CA TYR A 549 2.64 -8.31 11.12
C TYR A 549 2.20 -7.83 9.74
N ILE A 550 1.23 -6.94 9.68
CA ILE A 550 0.80 -6.31 8.43
C ILE A 550 1.60 -5.03 8.25
N LEU A 551 2.34 -4.95 7.13
CA LEU A 551 3.28 -3.87 6.84
C LEU A 551 2.71 -2.85 5.85
N GLN A 552 1.88 -3.31 4.92
CA GLN A 552 1.22 -2.48 3.90
C GLN A 552 0.00 -3.22 3.35
N CYS A 553 -1.00 -2.49 2.87
CA CYS A 553 -2.14 -3.03 2.15
C CYS A 553 -2.56 -2.09 1.04
N ARG A 554 -2.85 -2.65 -0.14
CA ARG A 554 -3.40 -1.90 -1.27
C ARG A 554 -4.37 -2.74 -2.09
N SER A 555 -5.16 -2.08 -2.93
CA SER A 555 -5.95 -2.79 -3.92
C SER A 555 -5.04 -3.36 -4.99
N LEU A 556 -5.21 -4.65 -5.30
CA LEU A 556 -4.50 -5.28 -6.41
C LEU A 556 -5.09 -4.78 -7.73
N SER A 557 -4.23 -4.26 -8.59
CA SER A 557 -4.63 -3.95 -9.96
C SER A 557 -4.77 -5.25 -10.74
N VAL A 558 -5.99 -5.51 -11.16
CA VAL A 558 -6.31 -6.65 -12.02
C VAL A 558 -6.62 -6.07 -13.39
N ARG A 559 -5.91 -6.52 -14.41
CA ARG A 559 -6.25 -6.18 -15.79
C ARG A 559 -7.72 -6.49 -16.05
N ARG A 560 -8.44 -5.61 -16.76
CA ARG A 560 -9.78 -5.94 -17.25
C ARG A 560 -9.65 -7.14 -18.19
N GLU A 561 -9.90 -8.33 -17.66
CA GLU A 561 -9.93 -9.54 -18.50
C GLU A 561 -11.08 -9.40 -19.51
N VAL A 562 -10.80 -9.70 -20.75
CA VAL A 562 -11.85 -9.92 -21.75
C VAL A 562 -12.64 -11.13 -21.27
N GLU A 563 -13.96 -10.99 -21.10
CA GLU A 563 -14.79 -12.02 -20.45
C GLU A 563 -14.65 -13.40 -21.12
N LYS A 564 -14.40 -13.45 -22.40
CA LYS A 564 -14.13 -14.68 -23.14
C LYS A 564 -13.35 -14.43 -24.42
N VAL A 565 -12.25 -15.15 -24.59
CA VAL A 565 -11.47 -15.14 -25.84
C VAL A 565 -11.77 -16.43 -26.62
N ILE A 566 -12.23 -16.27 -27.87
CA ILE A 566 -12.41 -17.39 -28.77
C ILE A 566 -11.12 -17.59 -29.53
N LEU A 567 -10.48 -18.73 -29.33
CA LEU A 567 -9.27 -19.09 -30.07
C LEU A 567 -9.61 -19.40 -31.55
N PRO A 568 -8.82 -18.87 -32.49
CA PRO A 568 -9.00 -19.16 -33.91
C PRO A 568 -8.76 -20.65 -34.20
N THR A 569 -9.59 -21.23 -35.08
CA THR A 569 -9.46 -22.61 -35.54
C THR A 569 -8.97 -22.65 -36.99
N GLY A 570 -8.21 -23.69 -37.32
CA GLY A 570 -7.75 -23.87 -38.71
C GLY A 570 -6.65 -22.91 -39.17
N VAL A 571 -5.91 -22.31 -38.19
CA VAL A 571 -4.75 -21.45 -38.51
C VAL A 571 -3.65 -22.28 -39.19
N ARG A 572 -3.15 -21.82 -40.33
CA ARG A 572 -2.04 -22.48 -41.03
C ARG A 572 -0.77 -22.39 -40.18
N GLU A 573 0.06 -23.40 -40.28
CA GLU A 573 1.32 -23.47 -39.55
C GLU A 573 2.28 -22.31 -39.91
N GLU A 574 2.33 -21.93 -41.18
CA GLU A 574 3.11 -20.82 -41.69
C GLU A 574 2.65 -19.44 -41.25
N ASP A 575 1.38 -19.32 -40.82
CA ASP A 575 0.80 -18.10 -40.27
C ASP A 575 0.93 -18.01 -38.75
N THR A 576 1.37 -19.10 -38.11
CA THR A 576 1.48 -19.15 -36.64
C THR A 576 2.88 -18.71 -36.22
N LEU A 577 2.96 -17.62 -35.44
CA LEU A 577 4.20 -17.15 -34.81
C LEU A 577 4.53 -17.97 -33.56
N PHE A 578 3.54 -18.18 -32.72
CA PHE A 578 3.70 -19.00 -31.51
C PHE A 578 2.39 -19.66 -31.06
N VAL A 579 2.54 -20.75 -30.34
CA VAL A 579 1.49 -21.40 -29.53
C VAL A 579 2.02 -21.52 -28.12
N THR A 580 1.20 -21.18 -27.14
CA THR A 580 1.58 -21.22 -25.72
C THR A 580 0.52 -21.90 -24.88
N ARG A 581 0.97 -22.42 -23.72
CA ARG A 581 0.13 -23.06 -22.70
C ARG A 581 0.64 -22.71 -21.30
N SER A 582 -0.24 -22.48 -20.40
CA SER A 582 -0.01 -22.15 -18.98
C SER A 582 0.39 -20.69 -18.71
N GLY A 583 0.01 -20.21 -17.54
CA GLY A 583 0.32 -18.86 -17.07
C GLY A 583 -0.38 -17.74 -17.84
N LEU A 584 -1.57 -17.97 -18.40
CA LEU A 584 -2.26 -17.00 -19.25
C LEU A 584 -3.43 -16.33 -18.52
N SER A 585 -3.64 -15.06 -18.81
CA SER A 585 -4.88 -14.32 -18.55
C SER A 585 -5.62 -14.08 -19.85
N ASN A 586 -6.96 -13.91 -19.81
CA ASN A 586 -7.73 -13.60 -21.02
C ASN A 586 -7.25 -12.28 -21.62
N ALA A 587 -6.80 -12.33 -22.88
CA ALA A 587 -6.40 -11.15 -23.62
C ALA A 587 -6.55 -11.34 -25.14
N LEU A 588 -6.96 -10.26 -25.80
CA LEU A 588 -7.01 -10.16 -27.26
C LEU A 588 -6.21 -8.92 -27.67
N ILE A 589 -5.09 -9.12 -28.35
CA ILE A 589 -4.23 -8.06 -28.85
C ILE A 589 -4.18 -8.16 -30.37
N THR A 590 -4.67 -7.15 -31.07
CA THR A 590 -4.79 -7.16 -32.54
C THR A 590 -3.92 -6.11 -33.20
N ASP A 591 -3.68 -6.31 -34.47
CA ASP A 591 -3.06 -5.36 -35.40
C ASP A 591 -1.66 -4.89 -34.95
N ILE A 592 -0.85 -5.82 -34.42
CA ILE A 592 0.54 -5.56 -34.08
C ILE A 592 1.34 -5.45 -35.41
N GLU A 593 2.00 -4.30 -35.57
CA GLU A 593 2.76 -3.94 -36.78
C GLU A 593 4.21 -4.42 -36.71
N TYR A 594 4.82 -4.37 -35.53
CA TYR A 594 6.21 -4.73 -35.33
C TYR A 594 6.38 -5.77 -34.25
N VAL A 595 7.34 -6.68 -34.44
CA VAL A 595 7.84 -7.58 -33.40
C VAL A 595 9.30 -7.23 -33.14
N VAL A 596 9.58 -6.80 -31.91
CA VAL A 596 10.95 -6.57 -31.44
C VAL A 596 11.38 -7.82 -30.68
N TYR A 597 12.27 -8.57 -31.31
CA TYR A 597 12.73 -9.86 -30.80
C TYR A 597 14.18 -9.76 -30.33
N VAL A 598 14.41 -9.96 -29.04
CA VAL A 598 15.74 -10.17 -28.50
C VAL A 598 16.00 -11.68 -28.49
N ASP A 599 16.88 -12.17 -29.33
CA ASP A 599 17.18 -13.59 -29.43
C ASP A 599 17.74 -14.12 -28.10
N PRO A 600 17.02 -15.01 -27.42
CA PRO A 600 17.47 -15.55 -26.13
C PRO A 600 18.82 -16.27 -26.19
N ARG A 601 19.12 -16.97 -27.31
CA ARG A 601 20.36 -17.71 -27.45
C ARG A 601 21.54 -16.78 -27.72
N ALA A 602 21.37 -15.78 -28.56
CA ALA A 602 22.39 -14.76 -28.82
C ALA A 602 22.64 -13.91 -27.53
N TYR A 603 21.59 -13.55 -26.82
CA TYR A 603 21.71 -12.82 -25.56
C TYR A 603 22.49 -13.59 -24.49
N ASP A 604 22.26 -14.90 -24.39
CA ASP A 604 22.96 -15.78 -23.45
C ASP A 604 24.45 -15.90 -23.71
N GLN A 605 24.87 -15.79 -24.99
CA GLN A 605 26.27 -15.81 -25.38
C GLN A 605 27.02 -14.53 -24.99
N ILE A 606 26.30 -13.47 -24.59
CA ILE A 606 26.94 -12.24 -24.14
C ILE A 606 27.55 -12.46 -22.74
N THR A 607 28.87 -12.41 -22.66
CA THR A 607 29.62 -12.63 -21.41
C THR A 607 29.86 -11.37 -20.59
N THR A 608 29.76 -10.16 -21.21
CA THR A 608 30.05 -8.90 -20.53
C THR A 608 28.79 -8.17 -20.10
N ALA A 609 28.78 -7.65 -18.87
CA ALA A 609 27.70 -6.83 -18.33
C ALA A 609 27.44 -5.57 -19.19
N GLU A 610 28.51 -4.96 -19.70
CA GLU A 610 28.44 -3.78 -20.55
C GLU A 610 27.62 -4.03 -21.83
N LYS A 611 27.87 -5.15 -22.54
CA LYS A 611 27.11 -5.49 -23.77
C LYS A 611 25.66 -5.82 -23.42
N LYS A 612 25.37 -6.47 -22.28
CA LYS A 612 23.98 -6.71 -21.83
C LYS A 612 23.23 -5.41 -21.49
N LEU A 613 23.90 -4.44 -20.85
CA LEU A 613 23.34 -3.11 -20.63
C LEU A 613 23.11 -2.36 -21.94
N LYS A 614 23.99 -2.52 -22.92
CA LYS A 614 23.81 -1.92 -24.26
C LYS A 614 22.59 -2.51 -24.96
N VAL A 615 22.30 -3.81 -24.79
CA VAL A 615 21.05 -4.43 -25.29
C VAL A 615 19.81 -3.79 -24.64
N ALA A 616 19.83 -3.62 -23.33
CA ALA A 616 18.72 -2.96 -22.61
C ALA A 616 18.50 -1.50 -23.08
N TRP A 617 19.59 -0.73 -23.22
CA TRP A 617 19.55 0.61 -23.79
C TRP A 617 18.98 0.62 -25.21
N ALA A 618 19.39 -0.32 -26.07
CA ALA A 618 18.91 -0.41 -27.44
C ALA A 618 17.41 -0.72 -27.52
N VAL A 619 16.91 -1.61 -26.64
CA VAL A 619 15.47 -1.85 -26.50
C VAL A 619 14.73 -0.55 -26.16
N GLY A 620 15.23 0.24 -25.22
CA GLY A 620 14.68 1.56 -24.89
C GLY A 620 14.69 2.54 -26.06
N GLN A 621 15.75 2.52 -26.91
CA GLN A 621 15.79 3.35 -28.11
C GLN A 621 14.77 2.90 -29.16
N VAL A 622 14.59 1.59 -29.35
CA VAL A 622 13.56 1.03 -30.25
C VAL A 622 12.16 1.39 -29.73
N ASN A 623 11.92 1.25 -28.43
CA ASN A 623 10.65 1.65 -27.81
C ASN A 623 10.29 3.13 -28.07
N LYS A 624 11.26 4.03 -27.94
CA LYS A 624 11.08 5.46 -28.27
C LYS A 624 10.74 5.69 -29.76
N ARG A 625 11.39 4.97 -30.67
CA ARG A 625 11.17 5.12 -32.12
C ARG A 625 9.87 4.54 -32.63
N LEU A 626 9.40 3.49 -31.96
CA LEU A 626 8.11 2.87 -32.26
C LEU A 626 6.95 3.49 -31.46
N ALA A 627 7.18 4.62 -30.78
CA ALA A 627 6.11 5.33 -30.07
C ALA A 627 4.95 5.65 -31.01
N GLY A 628 3.72 5.32 -30.60
CA GLY A 628 2.51 5.46 -31.42
C GLY A 628 2.27 4.33 -32.43
N ARG A 629 3.23 3.40 -32.61
CA ARG A 629 3.05 2.18 -33.40
C ARG A 629 2.63 1.03 -32.49
N ARG A 630 1.96 0.02 -33.05
CA ARG A 630 1.59 -1.19 -32.30
C ARG A 630 2.68 -2.23 -32.46
N PHE A 631 3.38 -2.55 -31.37
CA PHE A 631 4.43 -3.56 -31.40
C PHE A 631 4.39 -4.50 -30.20
N ALA A 632 4.92 -5.71 -30.41
CA ALA A 632 5.17 -6.69 -29.38
C ALA A 632 6.68 -6.77 -29.10
N LEU A 633 7.03 -6.92 -27.84
CA LEU A 633 8.39 -7.14 -27.39
C LEU A 633 8.51 -8.60 -26.94
N MET A 634 9.47 -9.33 -27.50
CA MET A 634 9.69 -10.74 -27.21
C MET A 634 11.18 -10.95 -26.87
N GLY A 635 11.48 -11.76 -25.87
CA GLY A 635 12.90 -12.01 -25.58
C GLY A 635 13.13 -12.86 -24.33
N PRO A 636 14.41 -13.00 -23.91
CA PRO A 636 14.85 -13.99 -22.95
C PRO A 636 14.27 -13.74 -21.54
N GLY A 637 13.71 -14.78 -20.99
CA GLY A 637 13.43 -14.95 -19.57
C GLY A 637 12.64 -13.80 -18.97
N ARG A 638 13.17 -13.28 -17.90
CA ARG A 638 12.54 -12.36 -16.99
C ARG A 638 13.02 -10.93 -17.18
N TRP A 639 12.21 -10.12 -17.81
CA TRP A 639 12.49 -8.71 -18.04
C TRP A 639 12.35 -7.88 -16.75
N GLY A 640 13.01 -6.73 -16.70
CA GLY A 640 12.98 -5.88 -15.50
C GLY A 640 13.73 -6.44 -14.29
N SER A 641 14.42 -7.57 -14.43
CA SER A 641 15.28 -8.13 -13.38
C SER A 641 16.58 -7.33 -13.26
N ASN A 642 17.05 -7.14 -12.01
CA ASN A 642 18.39 -6.61 -11.77
C ASN A 642 19.49 -7.59 -12.19
N ASP A 643 19.18 -8.90 -12.26
CA ASP A 643 20.10 -9.90 -12.79
C ASP A 643 19.93 -10.05 -14.31
N MET A 644 20.91 -9.56 -15.03
CA MET A 644 20.98 -9.62 -16.49
C MET A 644 21.14 -11.03 -17.07
N ASN A 645 21.34 -12.05 -16.24
CA ASN A 645 21.37 -13.44 -16.71
C ASN A 645 19.98 -14.06 -16.76
N LEU A 646 19.00 -13.47 -16.11
CA LEU A 646 17.61 -13.92 -16.15
C LEU A 646 16.83 -13.33 -17.33
N GLY A 647 17.23 -12.17 -17.84
CA GLY A 647 16.55 -11.48 -18.92
C GLY A 647 17.13 -10.09 -19.17
N VAL A 648 16.49 -9.33 -20.04
CA VAL A 648 16.95 -7.97 -20.37
C VAL A 648 16.61 -7.02 -19.23
N ARG A 649 17.61 -6.32 -18.70
CA ARG A 649 17.46 -5.37 -17.60
C ARG A 649 16.86 -4.06 -18.09
N VAL A 650 15.55 -3.98 -18.12
CA VAL A 650 14.79 -2.76 -18.49
C VAL A 650 13.97 -2.26 -17.32
N SER A 651 13.69 -0.97 -17.30
CA SER A 651 12.65 -0.36 -16.49
C SER A 651 11.32 -0.28 -17.27
N TYR A 652 10.22 0.05 -16.58
CA TYR A 652 8.95 0.35 -17.25
C TYR A 652 9.13 1.40 -18.36
N ALA A 653 9.89 2.45 -18.09
CA ALA A 653 10.12 3.54 -19.03
C ALA A 653 10.85 3.12 -20.33
N ASP A 654 11.54 1.98 -20.32
CA ASP A 654 12.24 1.45 -21.50
C ASP A 654 11.32 0.68 -22.44
N ILE A 655 10.09 0.31 -22.00
CA ILE A 655 9.18 -0.55 -22.77
C ILE A 655 7.71 -0.08 -22.74
N ASN A 656 7.43 1.09 -22.20
CA ASN A 656 6.09 1.64 -21.95
C ASN A 656 5.20 1.80 -23.20
N ASN A 657 5.77 1.80 -24.41
CA ASN A 657 5.02 1.89 -25.67
C ASN A 657 4.62 0.53 -26.26
N THR A 658 5.11 -0.59 -25.72
CA THR A 658 4.75 -1.93 -26.19
C THR A 658 3.30 -2.29 -25.86
N ARG A 659 2.67 -3.14 -26.67
CA ARG A 659 1.32 -3.69 -26.41
C ARG A 659 1.36 -5.06 -25.75
N LEU A 660 2.44 -5.78 -25.96
CA LEU A 660 2.62 -7.14 -25.46
C LEU A 660 4.09 -7.38 -25.14
N LEU A 661 4.36 -7.92 -23.97
CA LEU A 661 5.65 -8.50 -23.62
C LEU A 661 5.53 -10.03 -23.58
N VAL A 662 6.36 -10.73 -24.36
CA VAL A 662 6.48 -12.18 -24.35
C VAL A 662 7.81 -12.56 -23.72
N GLU A 663 7.75 -13.17 -22.54
CA GLU A 663 8.93 -13.69 -21.85
C GLU A 663 9.20 -15.13 -22.30
N ILE A 664 10.27 -15.32 -23.04
CA ILE A 664 10.66 -16.61 -23.62
C ILE A 664 11.61 -17.31 -22.65
N ALA A 665 11.19 -18.45 -22.12
CA ALA A 665 11.96 -19.22 -21.17
C ALA A 665 12.32 -20.59 -21.76
N PHE A 666 13.54 -20.72 -22.29
CA PHE A 666 14.11 -22.02 -22.69
C PHE A 666 14.59 -22.79 -21.46
N ALA A 667 14.36 -24.09 -21.47
CA ALA A 667 14.87 -24.96 -20.42
C ALA A 667 16.41 -25.02 -20.45
N ARG A 668 17.04 -24.84 -19.30
CA ARG A 668 18.49 -24.94 -19.12
C ARG A 668 18.76 -25.98 -18.04
N ASP A 669 19.60 -26.96 -18.32
CA ASP A 669 19.93 -28.03 -17.34
C ASP A 669 18.71 -28.67 -16.66
N GLY A 670 17.60 -28.83 -17.41
CA GLY A 670 16.34 -29.37 -16.88
C GLY A 670 15.49 -28.37 -16.07
N TYR A 671 15.82 -27.10 -16.08
CA TYR A 671 15.09 -26.01 -15.44
C TYR A 671 14.49 -25.04 -16.47
N THR A 672 13.26 -24.66 -16.23
CA THR A 672 12.61 -23.60 -16.98
C THR A 672 12.68 -22.29 -16.18
N PRO A 673 13.32 -21.22 -16.71
CA PRO A 673 13.44 -19.95 -16.00
C PRO A 673 12.07 -19.38 -15.60
N GLU A 674 12.03 -18.73 -14.44
CA GLU A 674 10.84 -17.98 -14.02
C GLU A 674 10.64 -16.75 -14.90
N VAL A 675 9.39 -16.33 -14.98
CA VAL A 675 8.94 -15.09 -15.64
C VAL A 675 8.60 -14.01 -14.62
N SER A 676 8.35 -12.77 -15.06
CA SER A 676 8.17 -11.60 -14.18
C SER A 676 6.88 -11.60 -13.34
N TYR A 677 6.06 -12.64 -13.36
CA TYR A 677 4.81 -12.68 -12.59
C TYR A 677 4.99 -12.36 -11.11
N GLY A 678 4.14 -11.43 -10.61
CA GLY A 678 4.13 -11.03 -9.20
C GLY A 678 5.30 -10.11 -8.79
N THR A 679 6.01 -9.50 -9.73
CA THR A 679 6.98 -8.42 -9.47
C THR A 679 6.30 -7.05 -9.59
N HIS A 680 6.93 -5.98 -9.07
CA HIS A 680 6.49 -4.61 -9.35
C HIS A 680 6.50 -4.31 -10.86
N PHE A 681 7.51 -4.78 -11.57
CA PHE A 681 7.58 -4.66 -13.01
C PHE A 681 6.36 -5.28 -13.72
N PHE A 682 5.94 -6.47 -13.31
CA PHE A 682 4.71 -7.09 -13.81
C PHE A 682 3.47 -6.23 -13.52
N GLN A 683 3.38 -5.67 -12.31
CA GLN A 683 2.26 -4.81 -11.93
C GLN A 683 2.21 -3.54 -12.77
N ASP A 684 3.36 -2.90 -13.00
CA ASP A 684 3.46 -1.73 -13.87
C ASP A 684 2.91 -2.02 -15.28
N LEU A 685 3.24 -3.20 -15.85
CA LEU A 685 2.76 -3.60 -17.17
C LEU A 685 1.25 -3.82 -17.18
N VAL A 686 0.72 -4.53 -16.17
CA VAL A 686 -0.72 -4.80 -16.04
C VAL A 686 -1.52 -3.51 -15.97
N GLU A 687 -1.02 -2.52 -15.25
CA GLU A 687 -1.71 -1.24 -15.07
C GLU A 687 -1.60 -0.31 -16.28
N ALA A 688 -0.48 -0.41 -17.01
CA ALA A 688 -0.32 0.27 -18.29
C ALA A 688 -1.11 -0.40 -19.43
N ASP A 689 -1.93 -1.42 -19.12
CA ASP A 689 -2.65 -2.25 -20.09
C ASP A 689 -1.71 -2.94 -21.12
N ILE A 690 -0.45 -3.18 -20.73
CA ILE A 690 0.51 -3.97 -21.49
C ILE A 690 0.28 -5.44 -21.16
N ALA A 691 -0.06 -6.24 -22.19
CA ALA A 691 -0.18 -7.68 -22.01
C ALA A 691 1.19 -8.29 -21.75
N ILE A 692 1.24 -9.23 -20.81
CA ILE A 692 2.44 -10.03 -20.57
C ILE A 692 2.08 -11.50 -20.58
N MET A 693 2.92 -12.32 -21.18
CA MET A 693 2.74 -13.76 -21.24
C MET A 693 4.07 -14.51 -21.24
N PRO A 694 4.12 -15.72 -20.63
CA PRO A 694 5.24 -16.62 -20.77
C PRO A 694 5.14 -17.43 -22.06
N LEU A 695 6.27 -17.77 -22.61
CA LEU A 695 6.39 -18.76 -23.70
C LEU A 695 7.51 -19.73 -23.37
N TYR A 696 7.17 -21.02 -23.32
CA TYR A 696 8.06 -22.12 -22.99
C TYR A 696 8.26 -23.04 -24.23
N PRO A 697 9.15 -22.70 -25.17
CA PRO A 697 9.24 -23.41 -26.44
C PRO A 697 9.61 -24.90 -26.34
N ASP A 698 10.27 -25.30 -25.24
CA ASP A 698 10.67 -26.68 -25.00
C ASP A 698 9.52 -27.57 -24.50
N ASN A 699 8.37 -27.00 -24.14
CA ASN A 699 7.20 -27.78 -23.78
C ASN A 699 6.51 -28.35 -25.01
N LYS A 700 6.09 -29.63 -24.96
CA LYS A 700 5.50 -30.37 -26.09
C LYS A 700 4.33 -29.66 -26.79
N ASP A 701 3.56 -28.88 -26.05
CA ASP A 701 2.36 -28.21 -26.54
C ASP A 701 2.59 -26.72 -26.84
N CYS A 702 3.84 -26.24 -26.74
CA CYS A 702 4.23 -24.88 -27.07
C CYS A 702 5.08 -24.86 -28.34
N ARG A 703 5.06 -23.74 -29.04
CA ARG A 703 5.83 -23.55 -30.25
C ARG A 703 6.21 -22.10 -30.43
N LEU A 704 7.40 -21.86 -30.98
CA LEU A 704 7.88 -20.56 -31.45
C LEU A 704 8.44 -20.71 -32.87
N ASN A 705 7.99 -19.88 -33.79
CA ASN A 705 8.50 -19.81 -35.11
C ASN A 705 9.71 -18.83 -35.17
N GLU A 706 10.87 -19.29 -34.67
CA GLU A 706 12.11 -18.50 -34.68
C GLU A 706 12.57 -18.18 -36.11
N GLU A 707 12.28 -19.07 -37.04
CA GLU A 707 12.67 -18.89 -38.45
C GLU A 707 12.06 -17.62 -39.04
N LEU A 708 10.79 -17.36 -38.79
CA LEU A 708 10.11 -16.14 -39.20
C LEU A 708 10.79 -14.90 -38.60
N LEU A 709 11.20 -14.94 -37.33
CA LEU A 709 11.81 -13.82 -36.64
C LEU A 709 13.24 -13.54 -37.12
N LEU A 710 14.05 -14.59 -37.32
CA LEU A 710 15.47 -14.46 -37.62
C LEU A 710 15.77 -14.31 -39.12
N LYS A 711 14.91 -14.88 -40.01
CA LYS A 711 15.11 -14.79 -41.47
C LYS A 711 14.44 -13.58 -42.11
N SER A 712 13.54 -12.91 -41.41
CA SER A 712 12.93 -11.68 -41.90
C SER A 712 13.94 -10.52 -41.94
N ARG A 713 13.67 -9.52 -42.75
CA ARG A 713 14.50 -8.29 -42.76
C ARG A 713 14.50 -7.66 -41.36
N ASN A 714 15.71 -7.40 -40.86
CA ASN A 714 15.88 -6.73 -39.58
C ASN A 714 15.84 -5.20 -39.77
N SER A 715 14.70 -4.57 -39.45
CA SER A 715 14.51 -3.12 -39.55
C SER A 715 15.31 -2.33 -38.50
N LEU A 716 15.96 -2.98 -37.53
CA LEU A 716 16.89 -2.34 -36.59
C LEU A 716 18.02 -1.61 -37.31
N LEU A 717 18.47 -2.18 -38.46
CA LEU A 717 19.53 -1.61 -39.25
C LEU A 717 19.19 -0.23 -39.84
N ASP A 718 17.91 0.05 -40.05
CA ASP A 718 17.40 1.31 -40.58
C ASP A 718 17.13 2.35 -39.43
N MET A 719 17.26 1.94 -38.16
CA MET A 719 16.93 2.77 -37.00
C MET A 719 18.08 3.66 -36.50
N GLY A 720 19.21 3.74 -37.23
CA GLY A 720 20.28 4.72 -37.00
C GLY A 720 21.42 4.28 -36.08
N ASN A 721 22.37 5.18 -35.85
CA ASN A 721 23.70 4.90 -35.29
C ASN A 721 23.67 4.28 -33.89
N GLY A 722 24.50 3.27 -33.69
CA GLY A 722 24.68 2.58 -32.40
C GLY A 722 23.73 1.38 -32.14
N LEU A 723 22.70 1.18 -32.99
CA LEU A 723 21.80 0.03 -32.90
C LEU A 723 22.24 -1.11 -33.81
N SER A 724 22.83 -0.80 -34.94
CA SER A 724 23.30 -1.79 -35.94
C SER A 724 24.28 -2.83 -35.35
N ASP A 725 25.10 -2.42 -34.36
CA ASP A 725 26.08 -3.30 -33.72
C ASP A 725 25.42 -4.43 -32.87
N LEU A 726 24.12 -4.34 -32.65
CA LEU A 726 23.34 -5.32 -31.89
C LEU A 726 22.35 -6.09 -32.77
N ALA A 727 22.47 -5.98 -34.10
CA ALA A 727 21.58 -6.66 -35.06
C ALA A 727 21.75 -8.20 -35.05
N ASP A 728 22.81 -8.70 -34.42
CA ASP A 728 23.04 -10.12 -34.11
C ASP A 728 22.22 -10.62 -32.91
N VAL A 729 21.72 -9.70 -32.07
CA VAL A 729 20.98 -10.01 -30.86
C VAL A 729 19.54 -9.50 -30.90
N ILE A 730 19.31 -8.35 -31.54
CA ILE A 730 18.00 -7.70 -31.61
C ILE A 730 17.49 -7.70 -33.06
N HIS A 731 16.32 -8.28 -33.27
CA HIS A 731 15.62 -8.29 -34.56
C HIS A 731 14.32 -7.49 -34.47
N VAL A 732 14.17 -6.46 -35.27
CA VAL A 732 12.95 -5.69 -35.42
C VAL A 732 12.27 -6.11 -36.73
N VAL A 733 11.20 -6.88 -36.62
CA VAL A 733 10.47 -7.43 -37.76
C VAL A 733 9.22 -6.57 -37.99
N GLU A 734 9.16 -5.96 -39.20
CA GLU A 734 7.97 -5.26 -39.66
C GLU A 734 7.01 -6.28 -40.30
N VAL A 735 5.92 -6.62 -39.61
CA VAL A 735 5.01 -7.70 -40.00
C VAL A 735 4.40 -7.48 -41.39
N PRO A 736 3.89 -6.26 -41.74
CA PRO A 736 3.38 -5.99 -43.09
C PRO A 736 4.43 -6.09 -44.22
N ALA A 737 5.73 -5.96 -43.87
CA ALA A 737 6.80 -6.14 -44.85
C ALA A 737 7.14 -7.62 -45.09
N VAL A 738 6.93 -8.48 -44.09
CA VAL A 738 7.08 -9.94 -44.22
C VAL A 738 5.92 -10.53 -45.02
N ARG A 739 4.71 -10.08 -44.77
CA ARG A 739 3.51 -10.49 -45.49
C ARG A 739 2.62 -9.25 -45.73
N PRO A 740 2.50 -8.78 -46.98
CA PRO A 740 1.74 -7.59 -47.32
C PRO A 740 0.29 -7.64 -46.80
N GLY A 741 -0.11 -6.62 -46.03
CA GLY A 741 -1.45 -6.51 -45.43
C GLY A 741 -1.72 -7.40 -44.20
N ALA A 742 -0.70 -8.10 -43.71
CA ALA A 742 -0.83 -8.89 -42.49
C ALA A 742 -0.31 -8.14 -41.26
N TYR A 743 -0.92 -8.44 -40.11
CA TYR A 743 -0.55 -7.98 -38.78
C TYR A 743 -0.46 -9.19 -37.84
N LEU A 744 0.25 -9.06 -36.75
CA LEU A 744 0.23 -10.08 -35.71
C LEU A 744 -0.98 -9.88 -34.77
N HIS A 745 -1.76 -10.94 -34.59
CA HIS A 745 -2.86 -11.01 -33.65
C HIS A 745 -2.55 -12.05 -32.59
N VAL A 746 -2.81 -11.72 -31.33
CA VAL A 746 -2.55 -12.61 -30.19
C VAL A 746 -3.85 -12.84 -29.42
N PHE A 747 -4.20 -14.11 -29.28
CA PHE A 747 -5.38 -14.61 -28.61
C PHE A 747 -4.92 -15.42 -27.40
N LEU A 748 -5.29 -14.99 -26.19
CA LEU A 748 -4.95 -15.67 -24.94
C LEU A 748 -6.25 -16.02 -24.19
N ASP A 749 -6.49 -17.30 -24.00
CA ASP A 749 -7.62 -17.84 -23.23
C ASP A 749 -7.11 -18.35 -21.89
N GLY A 750 -7.36 -17.58 -20.84
CA GLY A 750 -6.96 -17.88 -19.48
C GLY A 750 -7.73 -19.05 -18.86
N ASP A 751 -8.95 -19.35 -19.35
CA ASP A 751 -9.78 -20.43 -18.83
C ASP A 751 -9.26 -21.79 -19.31
N SER A 752 -8.98 -21.92 -20.62
CA SER A 752 -8.39 -23.14 -21.18
C SER A 752 -6.86 -23.18 -21.10
N GLN A 753 -6.22 -22.11 -20.63
CA GLN A 753 -4.77 -21.95 -20.57
C GLN A 753 -4.10 -22.20 -21.94
N ARG A 754 -4.70 -21.65 -22.99
CA ARG A 754 -4.22 -21.74 -24.37
C ARG A 754 -4.06 -20.36 -24.98
N GLY A 755 -3.00 -20.17 -25.74
CA GLY A 755 -2.77 -18.94 -26.48
C GLY A 755 -2.09 -19.17 -27.82
N THR A 756 -2.36 -18.28 -28.77
CA THR A 756 -1.72 -18.30 -30.08
C THR A 756 -1.45 -16.89 -30.59
N GLY A 757 -0.30 -16.71 -31.20
CA GLY A 757 0.05 -15.53 -32.01
C GLY A 757 0.03 -15.91 -33.46
N MET A 758 -0.76 -15.25 -34.31
CA MET A 758 -0.91 -15.55 -35.72
C MET A 758 -0.88 -14.31 -36.59
N LEU A 759 -0.37 -14.48 -37.83
CA LEU A 759 -0.42 -13.46 -38.84
C LEU A 759 -1.79 -13.50 -39.55
N GLY A 760 -2.42 -12.35 -39.70
CA GLY A 760 -3.73 -12.22 -40.35
C GLY A 760 -3.97 -10.82 -40.89
N PRO A 761 -5.06 -10.60 -41.64
CA PRO A 761 -5.41 -9.29 -42.15
C PRO A 761 -5.80 -8.36 -40.98
N GLU A 762 -5.75 -7.04 -41.18
CA GLU A 762 -6.16 -6.05 -40.19
C GLU A 762 -7.56 -6.35 -39.67
N VAL A 763 -7.69 -6.43 -38.34
CA VAL A 763 -8.99 -6.56 -37.67
C VAL A 763 -9.52 -5.14 -37.42
N ARG A 764 -10.37 -4.64 -38.34
CA ARG A 764 -11.05 -3.35 -38.10
C ARG A 764 -11.81 -3.45 -36.79
N ALA A 765 -11.42 -2.66 -35.81
CA ALA A 765 -12.19 -2.51 -34.59
C ALA A 765 -13.63 -2.11 -34.99
N ALA A 766 -14.60 -2.98 -34.75
CA ALA A 766 -15.99 -2.58 -34.80
C ALA A 766 -16.11 -1.34 -33.88
N ALA A 767 -16.51 -0.22 -34.45
CA ALA A 767 -16.64 1.05 -33.74
C ALA A 767 -17.43 0.80 -32.46
N ARG A 768 -16.76 1.06 -31.30
CA ARG A 768 -17.39 1.05 -30.00
C ARG A 768 -18.24 2.28 -29.81
#